data_a5be75509ce2fb3facde0a53244df9db
#
_entry.id   a5be75509ce2fb3facde0a53244df9db
#
_cell.length_a   1.000
_cell.length_b   1.000
_cell.length_c   1.000
_cell.angle_alpha   90.00
_cell.angle_beta   90.00
_cell.angle_gamma   90.00
#
_symmetry.space_group_name_H-M   'P 1'
#
loop_
_entity.id
_entity.type
_entity.pdbx_description
1 polymer ?
#
loop_
_entity_poly.entity_id
_entity_poly.type
_entity_poly.pdbx_seq_one_letter_code
_entity_poly.pdbx_strand_id
1 'polypeptide(L)'
;MKTRVLVTCVGSGVGQSVVDSLNLKRNYKIVGCDGNRNVYAHSFCDKFYKVRSLYADGYIQELIAICIENDIDIVIPGHDHELSLFSENIEKFIEKGIIVLVSEPSVTKISRDKQEWYNFFAPKGCKIVPTISVKEFNLNVDTSIFPAIVKPSGGSASQGISIINTVGDLKGLKEEDIIQPYLFPEKEDPNYEAIEKAVKKGDFIQKSEISIQLLFNKNSEHKGIFISKNTLKNGVPIFVDPINPETFKYLDEILKFVPILEDRKVKGPVNIQGRITPEGLFFFEMNMRFTGITGNRALLGFNEVDYLVRNFLDKPAVIDGYAINKLGVRQVACTTIPKTKNKADKKIATILGAGSSIGQHFINSLNLKEYSKIYLITRSESIKKYNYLFQDPIFDVVSDTDNKLTTCFTQSDVLVNFVSALAFQEDKLKYHAIRYIYKMIPKIAKSKIPKIINISSQSVYDQKENISKTEESNTVANTSYAFQKIIIEDFFASINEHSVLTKIINLRFPRVLNTTNLKQLGFFGTIVSNYMSGVETQIGNPNNNTNLIDIDDVCNAINYTIDTVLENSILNVGGQDLSMKEYCEEVKSQLPQNKNSIIYGEDKSVKSSSMINAAKISSLGWKPKKTVKDIITAIIKNKTN
;
A
#
# COMPACT_ATOMS: atom_id res chain seq x y z
N MET A 1 16.40 3.60 -5.63
CA MET A 1 15.28 3.14 -4.77
C MET A 1 14.22 4.22 -4.70
N LYS A 2 12.92 3.84 -4.60
CA LYS A 2 11.85 4.79 -4.34
C LYS A 2 11.95 5.31 -2.91
N THR A 3 11.67 6.59 -2.69
CA THR A 3 11.54 7.17 -1.35
C THR A 3 10.29 6.62 -0.67
N ARG A 4 10.40 6.18 0.58
CA ARG A 4 9.31 5.60 1.37
C ARG A 4 8.74 6.65 2.31
N VAL A 5 7.46 6.94 2.17
CA VAL A 5 6.78 8.02 2.88
C VAL A 5 5.63 7.43 3.70
N LEU A 6 5.59 7.72 5.00
CA LEU A 6 4.41 7.49 5.82
C LEU A 6 3.55 8.76 5.80
N VAL A 7 2.30 8.64 5.38
CA VAL A 7 1.29 9.71 5.50
C VAL A 7 0.28 9.28 6.56
N THR A 8 0.10 10.10 7.58
CA THR A 8 -0.86 9.81 8.66
C THR A 8 -2.21 10.46 8.40
N CYS A 9 -3.25 10.00 9.08
CA CYS A 9 -4.61 10.52 8.95
C CYS A 9 -5.06 10.69 7.48
N VAL A 10 -4.78 9.67 6.65
CA VAL A 10 -5.07 9.75 5.20
C VAL A 10 -6.56 9.87 4.86
N GLY A 11 -7.45 9.64 5.83
CA GLY A 11 -8.89 9.90 5.71
C GLY A 11 -9.27 11.36 5.83
N SER A 12 -8.37 12.21 6.33
CA SER A 12 -8.57 13.66 6.35
C SER A 12 -8.43 14.26 4.96
N GLY A 13 -9.01 15.43 4.73
CA GLY A 13 -8.82 16.16 3.48
C GLY A 13 -7.34 16.53 3.21
N VAL A 14 -6.54 16.72 4.27
CA VAL A 14 -5.10 17.02 4.20
C VAL A 14 -4.33 15.77 3.80
N GLY A 15 -4.49 14.67 4.56
CA GLY A 15 -3.79 13.42 4.30
C GLY A 15 -4.09 12.86 2.91
N GLN A 16 -5.37 12.90 2.47
CA GLN A 16 -5.75 12.55 1.10
C GLN A 16 -5.01 13.41 0.07
N SER A 17 -5.00 14.74 0.24
CA SER A 17 -4.34 15.65 -0.71
C SER A 17 -2.82 15.45 -0.77
N VAL A 18 -2.18 15.06 0.33
CA VAL A 18 -0.76 14.68 0.35
C VAL A 18 -0.54 13.39 -0.47
N VAL A 19 -1.36 12.37 -0.25
CA VAL A 19 -1.32 11.11 -1.04
C VAL A 19 -1.52 11.40 -2.54
N ASP A 20 -2.50 12.23 -2.90
CA ASP A 20 -2.76 12.64 -4.28
C ASP A 20 -1.52 13.32 -4.90
N SER A 21 -0.86 14.23 -4.16
CA SER A 21 0.34 14.94 -4.61
C SER A 21 1.54 14.01 -4.85
N LEU A 22 1.76 13.03 -3.96
CA LEU A 22 2.82 12.03 -4.08
C LEU A 22 2.58 11.11 -5.28
N ASN A 23 1.33 10.73 -5.54
CA ASN A 23 0.95 9.85 -6.66
C ASN A 23 1.14 10.49 -8.04
N LEU A 24 1.20 11.83 -8.15
CA LEU A 24 1.58 12.50 -9.39
C LEU A 24 3.03 12.21 -9.81
N LYS A 25 3.86 11.78 -8.87
CA LYS A 25 5.27 11.40 -9.09
C LYS A 25 5.43 9.90 -8.78
N ARG A 26 5.88 9.09 -9.73
CA ARG A 26 6.04 7.63 -9.55
C ARG A 26 7.25 7.21 -8.70
N ASN A 27 7.89 8.15 -8.01
CA ASN A 27 9.14 7.97 -7.28
C ASN A 27 8.96 7.63 -5.80
N TYR A 28 7.74 7.52 -5.33
CA TYR A 28 7.39 7.27 -3.93
C TYR A 28 6.82 5.87 -3.73
N LYS A 29 7.06 5.32 -2.55
CA LYS A 29 6.31 4.21 -1.96
C LYS A 29 5.53 4.78 -0.78
N ILE A 30 4.22 4.80 -0.89
CA ILE A 30 3.34 5.48 0.06
C ILE A 30 2.78 4.45 1.03
N VAL A 31 3.09 4.61 2.31
CA VAL A 31 2.44 3.92 3.41
C VAL A 31 1.44 4.89 4.01
N GLY A 32 0.16 4.52 4.04
CA GLY A 32 -0.89 5.31 4.66
C GLY A 32 -1.34 4.73 5.99
N CYS A 33 -1.72 5.58 6.94
CA CYS A 33 -2.41 5.11 8.13
C CYS A 33 -3.57 6.04 8.55
N ASP A 34 -4.59 5.44 9.18
CA ASP A 34 -5.75 6.17 9.70
C ASP A 34 -6.42 5.36 10.81
N GLY A 35 -7.12 6.03 11.72
CA GLY A 35 -7.96 5.39 12.73
C GLY A 35 -9.19 4.69 12.14
N ASN A 36 -9.65 5.15 10.98
CA ASN A 36 -10.70 4.52 10.20
C ASN A 36 -10.13 3.85 8.94
N ARG A 37 -10.37 2.56 8.78
CA ARG A 37 -9.91 1.83 7.59
C ARG A 37 -10.70 2.19 6.33
N ASN A 38 -11.96 2.61 6.49
CA ASN A 38 -12.88 2.90 5.38
C ASN A 38 -12.72 4.34 4.91
N VAL A 39 -11.52 4.66 4.40
CA VAL A 39 -11.16 5.98 3.90
C VAL A 39 -10.77 5.90 2.43
N TYR A 40 -11.10 6.94 1.67
CA TYR A 40 -10.87 6.99 0.21
C TYR A 40 -9.39 6.79 -0.14
N ALA A 41 -8.48 7.48 0.53
CA ALA A 41 -7.05 7.44 0.25
C ALA A 41 -6.40 6.06 0.50
N HIS A 42 -7.07 5.15 1.21
CA HIS A 42 -6.59 3.77 1.41
C HIS A 42 -6.24 3.08 0.07
N SER A 43 -7.06 3.27 -0.97
CA SER A 43 -6.85 2.66 -2.29
C SER A 43 -5.68 3.25 -3.08
N PHE A 44 -5.13 4.36 -2.61
CA PHE A 44 -4.07 5.11 -3.29
C PHE A 44 -2.74 5.04 -2.55
N CYS A 45 -2.67 4.22 -1.49
CA CYS A 45 -1.44 3.90 -0.77
C CYS A 45 -0.94 2.51 -1.19
N ASP A 46 0.38 2.34 -1.30
CA ASP A 46 1.00 1.02 -1.56
C ASP A 46 0.76 0.04 -0.40
N LYS A 47 0.67 0.56 0.84
CA LYS A 47 0.33 -0.20 2.05
C LYS A 47 -0.49 0.69 2.99
N PHE A 48 -1.43 0.09 3.70
CA PHE A 48 -2.29 0.82 4.64
C PHE A 48 -2.35 0.14 6.00
N TYR A 49 -2.26 0.94 7.06
CA TYR A 49 -2.41 0.51 8.44
C TYR A 49 -3.60 1.18 9.12
N LYS A 50 -4.45 0.38 9.76
CA LYS A 50 -5.38 0.93 10.74
C LYS A 50 -4.62 1.10 12.05
N VAL A 51 -4.57 2.33 12.54
CA VAL A 51 -3.91 2.68 13.80
C VAL A 51 -4.94 3.07 14.86
N ARG A 52 -4.49 3.15 16.12
CA ARG A 52 -5.30 3.71 17.22
C ARG A 52 -5.60 5.19 16.98
N SER A 53 -6.54 5.74 17.76
CA SER A 53 -6.81 7.19 17.73
C SER A 53 -5.54 7.98 18.06
N LEU A 54 -5.38 9.12 17.40
CA LEU A 54 -4.26 10.04 17.67
C LEU A 54 -4.25 10.59 19.13
N TYR A 55 -5.37 10.48 19.83
CA TYR A 55 -5.51 10.86 21.23
C TYR A 55 -5.24 9.70 22.21
N ALA A 56 -5.01 8.49 21.71
CA ALA A 56 -4.77 7.32 22.56
C ALA A 56 -3.28 7.18 22.90
N ASP A 57 -3.02 6.75 24.15
CA ASP A 57 -1.67 6.43 24.58
C ASP A 57 -1.02 5.40 23.66
N GLY A 58 0.27 5.61 23.35
CA GLY A 58 1.04 4.72 22.49
C GLY A 58 0.86 4.96 20.99
N TYR A 59 0.16 6.01 20.54
CA TYR A 59 0.02 6.35 19.12
C TYR A 59 1.38 6.56 18.44
N ILE A 60 2.25 7.36 19.03
CA ILE A 60 3.61 7.63 18.47
C ILE A 60 4.45 6.35 18.39
N GLN A 61 4.39 5.47 19.41
CA GLN A 61 5.12 4.21 19.42
C GLN A 61 4.64 3.28 18.32
N GLU A 62 3.33 3.23 18.06
CA GLU A 62 2.74 2.46 16.96
C GLU A 62 3.20 2.98 15.59
N LEU A 63 3.25 4.31 15.40
CA LEU A 63 3.76 4.91 14.17
C LEU A 63 5.24 4.63 13.95
N ILE A 64 6.07 4.71 14.99
CA ILE A 64 7.49 4.38 14.92
C ILE A 64 7.67 2.91 14.53
N ALA A 65 6.89 1.98 15.10
CA ALA A 65 6.94 0.57 14.72
C ALA A 65 6.58 0.36 13.24
N ILE A 66 5.54 1.05 12.73
CA ILE A 66 5.18 1.03 11.31
C ILE A 66 6.31 1.59 10.44
N CYS A 67 6.96 2.66 10.88
CA CYS A 67 8.10 3.25 10.16
C CYS A 67 9.26 2.27 10.05
N ILE A 68 9.63 1.60 11.13
CA ILE A 68 10.71 0.61 11.16
C ILE A 68 10.36 -0.60 10.28
N GLU A 69 9.14 -1.13 10.39
CA GLU A 69 8.67 -2.28 9.60
C GLU A 69 8.73 -2.03 8.08
N ASN A 70 8.53 -0.77 7.66
CA ASN A 70 8.46 -0.40 6.25
C ASN A 70 9.66 0.41 5.77
N ASP A 71 10.72 0.54 6.58
CA ASP A 71 11.92 1.35 6.31
C ASP A 71 11.55 2.77 5.83
N ILE A 72 10.70 3.47 6.55
CA ILE A 72 10.21 4.80 6.16
C ILE A 72 11.33 5.84 6.26
N ASP A 73 11.50 6.61 5.20
CA ASP A 73 12.47 7.71 5.13
C ASP A 73 11.91 8.98 5.80
N ILE A 74 10.61 9.26 5.60
CA ILE A 74 9.98 10.50 6.06
C ILE A 74 8.51 10.30 6.41
N VAL A 75 8.05 10.97 7.48
CA VAL A 75 6.67 11.01 7.94
C VAL A 75 6.04 12.37 7.64
N ILE A 76 4.83 12.38 7.11
CA ILE A 76 4.04 13.58 6.83
C ILE A 76 2.74 13.55 7.66
N PRO A 77 2.56 14.49 8.62
CA PRO A 77 1.32 14.62 9.37
C PRO A 77 0.14 15.01 8.48
N GLY A 78 -0.97 14.29 8.61
CA GLY A 78 -2.20 14.54 7.86
C GLY A 78 -3.29 15.28 8.63
N HIS A 79 -3.06 15.67 9.88
CA HIS A 79 -4.08 16.33 10.72
C HIS A 79 -3.47 17.39 11.65
N ASP A 80 -4.23 18.46 11.93
CA ASP A 80 -3.80 19.58 12.76
C ASP A 80 -3.33 19.17 14.17
N HIS A 81 -4.07 18.26 14.81
CA HIS A 81 -3.71 17.82 16.17
C HIS A 81 -2.45 16.95 16.23
N GLU A 82 -1.99 16.42 15.10
CA GLU A 82 -0.74 15.67 15.05
C GLU A 82 0.48 16.59 15.08
N LEU A 83 0.36 17.85 14.67
CA LEU A 83 1.52 18.76 14.58
C LEU A 83 2.23 18.93 15.92
N SER A 84 1.49 19.24 16.99
CA SER A 84 2.06 19.36 18.34
C SER A 84 2.60 18.01 18.81
N LEU A 85 1.83 16.93 18.60
CA LEU A 85 2.22 15.59 19.02
C LEU A 85 3.52 15.12 18.35
N PHE A 86 3.68 15.35 17.05
CA PHE A 86 4.90 15.00 16.32
C PHE A 86 6.06 15.91 16.71
N SER A 87 5.83 17.24 16.84
CA SER A 87 6.89 18.17 17.20
C SER A 87 7.46 17.90 18.59
N GLU A 88 6.62 17.54 19.55
CA GLU A 88 7.03 17.17 20.93
C GLU A 88 7.75 15.82 21.00
N ASN A 89 7.56 14.93 20.00
CA ASN A 89 8.17 13.61 19.96
C ASN A 89 9.18 13.43 18.82
N ILE A 90 9.63 14.50 18.20
CA ILE A 90 10.49 14.47 16.99
C ILE A 90 11.78 13.69 17.23
N GLU A 91 12.40 13.82 18.40
CA GLU A 91 13.65 13.13 18.76
C GLU A 91 13.51 11.62 18.69
N LYS A 92 12.35 11.07 19.07
CA LYS A 92 12.09 9.60 19.02
C LYS A 92 12.15 9.05 17.59
N PHE A 93 11.79 9.86 16.60
CA PHE A 93 11.89 9.49 15.18
C PHE A 93 13.32 9.67 14.67
N ILE A 94 13.98 10.78 15.04
CA ILE A 94 15.37 11.08 14.67
C ILE A 94 16.32 9.97 15.14
N GLU A 95 16.16 9.46 16.38
CA GLU A 95 16.92 8.34 16.94
C GLU A 95 16.81 7.05 16.09
N LYS A 96 15.76 6.93 15.30
CA LYS A 96 15.53 5.80 14.37
C LYS A 96 15.90 6.14 12.92
N GLY A 97 16.49 7.31 12.67
CA GLY A 97 16.84 7.77 11.33
C GLY A 97 15.63 8.17 10.48
N ILE A 98 14.48 8.47 11.11
CA ILE A 98 13.24 8.82 10.44
C ILE A 98 13.06 10.35 10.51
N ILE A 99 12.83 10.97 9.37
CA ILE A 99 12.54 12.41 9.30
C ILE A 99 11.04 12.63 9.48
N VAL A 100 10.66 13.66 10.25
CA VAL A 100 9.26 14.11 10.37
C VAL A 100 9.14 15.52 9.79
N LEU A 101 8.19 15.72 8.88
CA LEU A 101 7.95 17.01 8.23
C LEU A 101 7.05 17.85 9.13
N VAL A 102 7.65 18.47 10.15
CA VAL A 102 6.99 19.33 11.12
C VAL A 102 7.97 20.40 11.61
N SER A 103 7.44 21.55 12.02
CA SER A 103 8.21 22.62 12.68
C SER A 103 8.38 22.35 14.19
N GLU A 104 9.28 23.13 14.81
CA GLU A 104 9.55 23.06 16.25
C GLU A 104 8.30 23.34 17.11
N PRO A 105 8.21 22.78 18.35
CA PRO A 105 7.03 22.92 19.21
C PRO A 105 6.62 24.38 19.51
N SER A 106 7.60 25.27 19.71
CA SER A 106 7.36 26.69 20.00
C SER A 106 6.62 27.42 18.87
N VAL A 107 6.81 26.95 17.64
CA VAL A 107 6.20 27.53 16.43
C VAL A 107 4.84 26.92 16.15
N THR A 108 4.72 25.61 16.29
CA THR A 108 3.43 24.91 16.09
C THR A 108 2.38 25.41 17.07
N LYS A 109 2.77 25.71 18.31
CA LYS A 109 1.88 26.25 19.35
C LYS A 109 1.26 27.59 18.95
N ILE A 110 2.07 28.55 18.45
CA ILE A 110 1.57 29.87 18.02
C ILE A 110 0.54 29.74 16.90
N SER A 111 0.72 28.81 15.97
CA SER A 111 -0.23 28.63 14.87
C SER A 111 -1.57 27.99 15.31
N ARG A 112 -1.59 27.29 16.45
CA ARG A 112 -2.76 26.59 16.95
C ARG A 112 -3.70 27.46 17.76
N ASP A 113 -3.20 28.57 18.32
CA ASP A 113 -3.98 29.52 19.12
C ASP A 113 -4.13 30.85 18.38
N LYS A 114 -5.35 31.20 18.00
CA LYS A 114 -5.63 32.41 17.21
C LYS A 114 -5.39 33.70 18.00
N GLN A 115 -5.52 33.68 19.32
CA GLN A 115 -5.21 34.82 20.18
C GLN A 115 -3.68 35.00 20.27
N GLU A 116 -2.94 33.91 20.51
CA GLU A 116 -1.46 33.91 20.51
C GLU A 116 -0.91 34.36 19.15
N TRP A 117 -1.51 33.89 18.06
CA TRP A 117 -1.13 34.28 16.71
C TRP A 117 -1.31 35.79 16.47
N TYR A 118 -2.48 36.35 16.85
CA TYR A 118 -2.72 37.80 16.79
C TYR A 118 -1.68 38.57 17.61
N ASN A 119 -1.49 38.23 18.89
CA ASN A 119 -0.57 38.89 19.80
C ASN A 119 0.87 38.84 19.31
N PHE A 120 1.25 37.81 18.56
CA PHE A 120 2.61 37.63 18.07
C PHE A 120 2.88 38.39 16.76
N PHE A 121 1.96 38.35 15.79
CA PHE A 121 2.20 38.92 14.45
C PHE A 121 1.71 40.36 14.27
N ALA A 122 0.62 40.76 14.90
CA ALA A 122 0.08 42.11 14.74
C ALA A 122 1.07 43.20 15.15
N PRO A 123 1.79 43.12 16.30
CA PRO A 123 2.80 44.13 16.70
C PRO A 123 3.99 44.19 15.74
N LYS A 124 4.20 43.18 14.88
CA LYS A 124 5.26 43.12 13.87
C LYS A 124 4.84 43.67 12.50
N GLY A 125 3.67 44.34 12.46
CA GLY A 125 3.15 45.01 11.26
C GLY A 125 2.43 44.11 10.26
N CYS A 126 2.09 42.86 10.64
CA CYS A 126 1.20 42.03 9.84
C CYS A 126 -0.25 42.47 10.08
N LYS A 127 -1.04 42.60 9.00
CA LYS A 127 -2.46 43.01 9.07
C LYS A 127 -3.33 41.85 9.55
N ILE A 128 -3.25 41.49 10.82
CA ILE A 128 -4.09 40.47 11.43
C ILE A 128 -5.39 41.12 11.87
N VAL A 129 -6.51 40.43 11.66
CA VAL A 129 -7.80 40.86 12.20
C VAL A 129 -7.73 40.95 13.72
N PRO A 130 -8.18 42.07 14.35
CA PRO A 130 -8.22 42.16 15.80
C PRO A 130 -8.91 40.96 16.44
N THR A 131 -8.25 40.33 17.39
CA THR A 131 -8.69 39.09 18.00
C THR A 131 -8.66 39.23 19.52
N ILE A 132 -9.74 38.93 20.19
CA ILE A 132 -9.87 38.97 21.64
C ILE A 132 -10.64 37.74 22.13
N SER A 133 -10.34 37.21 23.32
CA SER A 133 -11.14 36.14 23.90
C SER A 133 -12.52 36.63 24.34
N VAL A 134 -13.52 35.76 24.33
CA VAL A 134 -14.87 36.06 24.83
C VAL A 134 -14.79 36.53 26.29
N LYS A 135 -13.92 35.92 27.09
CA LYS A 135 -13.69 36.30 28.48
C LYS A 135 -13.23 37.76 28.62
N GLU A 136 -12.21 38.17 27.86
CA GLU A 136 -11.69 39.54 27.90
C GLU A 136 -12.68 40.54 27.32
N PHE A 137 -13.40 40.16 26.23
CA PHE A 137 -14.42 41.00 25.64
C PHE A 137 -15.58 41.29 26.59
N ASN A 138 -16.03 40.30 27.35
CA ASN A 138 -17.08 40.45 28.37
C ASN A 138 -16.72 41.40 29.51
N LEU A 139 -15.41 41.65 29.76
CA LEU A 139 -14.95 42.63 30.74
C LEU A 139 -15.06 44.07 30.25
N ASN A 140 -14.98 44.28 28.93
CA ASN A 140 -15.08 45.59 28.32
C ASN A 140 -15.72 45.49 26.93
N VAL A 141 -17.05 45.49 26.88
CA VAL A 141 -17.81 45.27 25.65
C VAL A 141 -17.73 46.47 24.71
N ASP A 142 -16.98 46.33 23.61
CA ASP A 142 -16.92 47.30 22.51
C ASP A 142 -17.92 46.89 21.40
N THR A 143 -19.05 47.55 21.32
CA THR A 143 -20.10 47.29 20.33
C THR A 143 -19.74 47.71 18.91
N SER A 144 -18.68 48.50 18.73
CA SER A 144 -18.25 48.95 17.40
C SER A 144 -17.69 47.83 16.51
N ILE A 145 -17.38 46.66 17.08
CA ILE A 145 -16.89 45.52 16.32
C ILE A 145 -18.01 44.72 15.64
N PHE A 146 -19.31 44.99 15.98
CA PHE A 146 -20.39 44.23 15.40
C PHE A 146 -20.70 44.67 13.95
N PRO A 147 -21.08 43.74 13.05
CA PRO A 147 -21.17 42.30 13.29
C PRO A 147 -19.79 41.67 13.48
N ALA A 148 -19.73 40.65 14.34
CA ALA A 148 -18.49 39.93 14.66
C ALA A 148 -18.65 38.42 14.46
N ILE A 149 -17.53 37.73 14.34
CA ILE A 149 -17.46 36.28 14.24
C ILE A 149 -16.85 35.70 15.51
N VAL A 150 -17.50 34.69 16.08
CA VAL A 150 -16.99 33.92 17.23
C VAL A 150 -16.60 32.55 16.75
N LYS A 151 -15.45 32.07 17.19
CA LYS A 151 -14.92 30.76 16.83
C LYS A 151 -14.02 30.20 17.93
N PRO A 152 -13.85 28.86 18.03
CA PRO A 152 -12.90 28.26 18.95
C PRO A 152 -11.47 28.75 18.67
N SER A 153 -10.69 29.05 19.72
CA SER A 153 -9.29 29.48 19.55
C SER A 153 -8.46 28.44 18.81
N GLY A 154 -8.61 27.16 19.15
CA GLY A 154 -7.87 26.03 18.56
C GLY A 154 -8.67 25.18 17.57
N GLY A 155 -9.83 25.61 17.06
CA GLY A 155 -10.69 24.86 16.17
C GLY A 155 -10.16 24.72 14.73
N SER A 156 -10.70 23.75 13.98
CA SER A 156 -10.43 23.53 12.55
C SER A 156 -11.72 23.21 11.79
N ALA A 157 -11.67 23.28 10.46
CA ALA A 157 -12.77 22.93 9.55
C ALA A 157 -14.08 23.74 9.77
N SER A 158 -13.98 25.01 10.16
CA SER A 158 -15.13 25.93 10.35
C SER A 158 -16.20 25.41 11.35
N GLN A 159 -15.81 24.52 12.28
CA GLN A 159 -16.71 24.03 13.31
C GLN A 159 -16.84 25.01 14.48
N GLY A 160 -18.04 25.18 15.03
CA GLY A 160 -18.28 26.05 16.18
C GLY A 160 -18.21 27.54 15.87
N ILE A 161 -18.38 27.95 14.61
CA ILE A 161 -18.43 29.35 14.19
C ILE A 161 -19.84 29.90 14.41
N SER A 162 -19.94 31.10 15.01
CA SER A 162 -21.18 31.85 15.17
C SER A 162 -20.99 33.30 14.73
N ILE A 163 -22.03 33.88 14.14
CA ILE A 163 -22.07 35.33 13.84
C ILE A 163 -22.85 36.00 14.97
N ILE A 164 -22.29 37.05 15.53
CA ILE A 164 -22.96 37.88 16.53
C ILE A 164 -23.15 39.29 15.99
N ASN A 165 -24.39 39.75 16.08
CA ASN A 165 -24.82 41.08 15.60
C ASN A 165 -25.09 42.05 16.77
N THR A 166 -25.34 41.51 17.95
CA THR A 166 -25.72 42.27 19.15
C THR A 166 -25.08 41.70 20.40
N VAL A 167 -25.02 42.49 21.49
CA VAL A 167 -24.56 42.02 22.81
C VAL A 167 -25.44 40.85 23.33
N GLY A 168 -26.70 40.78 22.93
CA GLY A 168 -27.61 39.69 23.31
C GLY A 168 -27.16 38.32 22.80
N ASP A 169 -26.43 38.26 21.69
CA ASP A 169 -25.94 37.06 21.06
C ASP A 169 -24.70 36.44 21.77
N LEU A 170 -24.13 37.18 22.76
CA LEU A 170 -23.00 36.69 23.58
C LEU A 170 -23.42 35.61 24.58
N LYS A 171 -24.71 35.42 24.85
CA LYS A 171 -25.18 34.44 25.82
C LYS A 171 -24.89 33.01 25.35
N GLY A 172 -24.23 32.26 26.20
CA GLY A 172 -23.93 30.83 25.95
C GLY A 172 -22.65 30.57 25.16
N LEU A 173 -21.89 31.61 24.81
CA LEU A 173 -20.55 31.45 24.25
C LEU A 173 -19.57 30.97 25.33
N LYS A 174 -18.55 30.22 24.92
CA LYS A 174 -17.50 29.76 25.81
C LYS A 174 -16.47 30.85 26.06
N GLU A 175 -15.98 30.98 27.26
CA GLU A 175 -14.99 32.00 27.62
C GLU A 175 -13.67 31.88 26.87
N GLU A 176 -13.30 30.65 26.49
CA GLU A 176 -12.08 30.35 25.72
C GLU A 176 -12.21 30.59 24.20
N ASP A 177 -13.43 30.82 23.69
CA ASP A 177 -13.62 31.19 22.29
C ASP A 177 -13.10 32.59 22.01
N ILE A 178 -12.81 32.89 20.74
CA ILE A 178 -12.32 34.20 20.31
C ILE A 178 -13.38 34.93 19.51
N ILE A 179 -13.34 36.28 19.61
CA ILE A 179 -14.17 37.22 18.87
C ILE A 179 -13.27 37.99 17.90
N GLN A 180 -13.72 38.16 16.67
CA GLN A 180 -13.10 38.98 15.64
C GLN A 180 -14.17 39.83 14.96
N PRO A 181 -13.92 41.12 14.59
CA PRO A 181 -14.84 41.86 13.72
C PRO A 181 -15.04 41.07 12.41
N TYR A 182 -16.26 41.09 11.88
CA TYR A 182 -16.51 40.41 10.61
C TYR A 182 -15.87 41.19 9.47
N LEU A 183 -15.02 40.55 8.69
CA LEU A 183 -14.36 41.12 7.54
C LEU A 183 -15.28 41.08 6.33
N PHE A 184 -15.92 42.19 5.96
CA PHE A 184 -16.65 42.29 4.71
C PHE A 184 -15.70 42.44 3.53
N PRO A 185 -15.94 41.77 2.40
CA PRO A 185 -15.16 42.02 1.18
C PRO A 185 -15.52 43.41 0.60
N GLU A 186 -14.75 43.85 -0.40
CA GLU A 186 -15.08 45.05 -1.16
C GLU A 186 -16.50 44.93 -1.77
N LYS A 187 -17.22 46.07 -1.97
CA LYS A 187 -18.60 46.05 -2.48
C LYS A 187 -18.70 45.47 -3.89
N GLU A 188 -17.63 45.55 -4.65
CA GLU A 188 -17.48 45.02 -6.00
C GLU A 188 -17.26 43.51 -6.02
N ASP A 189 -17.02 42.89 -4.87
CA ASP A 189 -16.90 41.43 -4.81
C ASP A 189 -18.24 40.76 -5.16
N PRO A 190 -18.27 39.80 -6.10
CA PRO A 190 -19.51 39.16 -6.57
C PRO A 190 -20.27 38.42 -5.47
N ASN A 191 -19.65 38.18 -4.31
CA ASN A 191 -20.32 37.53 -3.18
C ASN A 191 -20.74 38.52 -2.08
N TYR A 192 -20.50 39.85 -2.24
CA TYR A 192 -20.75 40.84 -1.19
C TYR A 192 -22.20 40.77 -0.67
N GLU A 193 -23.19 40.87 -1.56
CA GLU A 193 -24.61 40.85 -1.18
C GLU A 193 -25.02 39.56 -0.47
N ALA A 194 -24.49 38.40 -0.95
CA ALA A 194 -24.77 37.12 -0.33
C ALA A 194 -24.18 37.01 1.08
N ILE A 195 -22.98 37.54 1.28
CA ILE A 195 -22.30 37.61 2.58
C ILE A 195 -23.07 38.54 3.51
N GLU A 196 -23.39 39.77 3.07
CA GLU A 196 -24.10 40.73 3.89
C GLU A 196 -25.46 40.20 4.35
N LYS A 197 -26.20 39.58 3.43
CA LYS A 197 -27.50 38.96 3.74
C LYS A 197 -27.39 37.81 4.76
N ALA A 198 -26.36 36.98 4.66
CA ALA A 198 -26.14 35.89 5.60
C ALA A 198 -25.76 36.43 6.99
N VAL A 199 -24.80 37.34 7.06
CA VAL A 199 -24.36 37.97 8.31
C VAL A 199 -25.50 38.66 9.05
N LYS A 200 -26.33 39.42 8.35
CA LYS A 200 -27.54 40.08 8.93
C LYS A 200 -28.51 39.06 9.56
N LYS A 201 -28.52 37.81 9.08
CA LYS A 201 -29.34 36.71 9.63
C LYS A 201 -28.64 35.93 10.75
N GLY A 202 -27.39 36.23 11.05
CA GLY A 202 -26.58 35.44 11.98
C GLY A 202 -25.98 34.16 11.35
N ASP A 203 -26.03 34.02 10.04
CA ASP A 203 -25.51 32.87 9.31
C ASP A 203 -24.07 33.12 8.85
N PHE A 204 -23.22 32.10 8.98
CA PHE A 204 -21.86 32.13 8.44
C PHE A 204 -21.82 31.48 7.06
N ILE A 205 -21.23 32.17 6.08
CA ILE A 205 -20.95 31.61 4.75
C ILE A 205 -19.47 31.84 4.40
N GLN A 206 -18.83 30.79 3.92
CA GLN A 206 -17.40 30.79 3.60
C GLN A 206 -17.18 31.13 2.13
N LYS A 207 -17.07 32.43 1.82
CA LYS A 207 -16.86 32.96 0.48
C LYS A 207 -15.84 34.09 0.50
N SER A 208 -15.26 34.37 -0.67
CA SER A 208 -14.29 35.48 -0.89
C SER A 208 -13.07 35.45 0.01
N GLU A 209 -12.61 34.24 0.36
CA GLU A 209 -11.39 34.04 1.13
C GLU A 209 -10.20 33.83 0.20
N ILE A 210 -9.06 34.43 0.58
CA ILE A 210 -7.77 34.21 -0.06
C ILE A 210 -7.00 33.18 0.76
N SER A 211 -6.46 32.18 0.09
CA SER A 211 -5.59 31.18 0.67
C SER A 211 -4.17 31.35 0.13
N ILE A 212 -3.23 31.54 1.02
CA ILE A 212 -1.82 31.73 0.72
C ILE A 212 -1.04 30.55 1.30
N GLN A 213 -0.24 29.90 0.47
CA GLN A 213 0.68 28.85 0.90
C GLN A 213 2.11 29.36 0.75
N LEU A 214 2.80 29.52 1.87
CA LEU A 214 4.24 29.77 1.92
C LEU A 214 4.97 28.46 2.13
N LEU A 215 6.14 28.32 1.54
CA LEU A 215 6.95 27.12 1.59
C LEU A 215 8.33 27.41 2.15
N PHE A 216 8.67 26.76 3.27
CA PHE A 216 9.98 26.88 3.93
C PHE A 216 10.73 25.56 3.84
N ASN A 217 11.99 25.61 3.42
CA ASN A 217 12.83 24.42 3.34
C ASN A 217 13.30 23.96 4.73
N LYS A 218 14.09 22.88 4.78
CA LYS A 218 14.64 22.34 6.03
C LYS A 218 15.58 23.31 6.78
N ASN A 219 16.13 24.31 6.07
CA ASN A 219 16.98 25.36 6.64
C ASN A 219 16.17 26.61 7.03
N SER A 220 14.85 26.54 6.99
CA SER A 220 13.93 27.65 7.28
C SER A 220 13.98 28.82 6.28
N GLU A 221 14.44 28.59 5.08
CA GLU A 221 14.47 29.60 4.00
C GLU A 221 13.19 29.52 3.19
N HIS A 222 12.57 30.66 2.90
CA HIS A 222 11.41 30.76 2.02
C HIS A 222 11.78 30.35 0.60
N LYS A 223 10.98 29.46 -0.03
CA LYS A 223 11.26 28.89 -1.35
C LYS A 223 10.14 29.01 -2.36
N GLY A 224 8.94 29.36 -1.92
CA GLY A 224 7.83 29.49 -2.86
C GLY A 224 6.55 29.96 -2.21
N ILE A 225 5.69 30.55 -3.03
CA ILE A 225 4.38 31.05 -2.67
C ILE A 225 3.33 30.58 -3.67
N PHE A 226 2.18 30.18 -3.17
CA PHE A 226 0.98 29.92 -3.97
C PHE A 226 -0.18 30.72 -3.41
N ILE A 227 -0.85 31.51 -4.23
CA ILE A 227 -2.02 32.32 -3.83
C ILE A 227 -3.22 31.87 -4.63
N SER A 228 -4.37 31.70 -3.96
CA SER A 228 -5.62 31.35 -4.62
C SER A 228 -6.85 31.95 -3.95
N LYS A 229 -7.90 32.19 -4.75
CA LYS A 229 -9.25 32.41 -4.29
C LYS A 229 -10.00 31.09 -4.37
N ASN A 230 -10.57 30.62 -3.26
CA ASN A 230 -11.19 29.30 -3.20
C ASN A 230 -12.71 29.45 -3.09
N THR A 231 -13.43 28.56 -3.80
CA THR A 231 -14.87 28.37 -3.60
C THR A 231 -15.08 27.11 -2.79
N LEU A 232 -15.75 27.23 -1.64
CA LEU A 232 -16.02 26.13 -0.74
C LEU A 232 -17.49 25.72 -0.77
N LYS A 233 -17.74 24.42 -0.57
CA LYS A 233 -19.05 23.86 -0.31
C LYS A 233 -18.97 22.97 0.93
N ASN A 234 -19.72 23.35 1.97
CA ASN A 234 -19.69 22.65 3.27
C ASN A 234 -18.27 22.50 3.84
N GLY A 235 -17.47 23.58 3.81
CA GLY A 235 -16.09 23.60 4.29
C GLY A 235 -15.05 22.90 3.39
N VAL A 236 -15.49 22.30 2.28
CA VAL A 236 -14.61 21.62 1.32
C VAL A 236 -14.38 22.52 0.10
N PRO A 237 -13.14 22.87 -0.25
CA PRO A 237 -12.85 23.60 -1.48
C PRO A 237 -13.21 22.76 -2.71
N ILE A 238 -14.09 23.31 -3.55
CA ILE A 238 -14.52 22.68 -4.81
C ILE A 238 -13.85 23.32 -6.03
N PHE A 239 -13.50 24.61 -5.93
CA PHE A 239 -12.71 25.31 -6.95
C PHE A 239 -11.52 26.00 -6.27
N VAL A 240 -10.37 25.95 -6.93
CA VAL A 240 -9.12 26.61 -6.55
C VAL A 240 -8.68 27.45 -7.73
N ASP A 241 -8.88 28.76 -7.62
CA ASP A 241 -8.53 29.74 -8.65
C ASP A 241 -7.19 30.40 -8.32
N PRO A 242 -6.11 30.05 -9.03
CA PRO A 242 -4.78 30.54 -8.73
C PRO A 242 -4.63 32.03 -9.13
N ILE A 243 -3.92 32.78 -8.30
CA ILE A 243 -3.62 34.19 -8.52
C ILE A 243 -2.11 34.32 -8.79
N ASN A 244 -1.74 35.11 -9.80
CA ASN A 244 -0.33 35.38 -10.07
C ASN A 244 0.27 36.26 -8.94
N PRO A 245 1.28 35.78 -8.19
CA PRO A 245 1.90 36.56 -7.12
C PRO A 245 2.51 37.88 -7.60
N GLU A 246 3.13 37.90 -8.79
CA GLU A 246 3.83 39.07 -9.32
C GLU A 246 2.89 40.26 -9.59
N THR A 247 1.61 39.98 -9.89
CA THR A 247 0.59 41.00 -10.14
C THR A 247 -0.39 41.18 -8.99
N PHE A 248 -0.20 40.44 -7.89
CA PHE A 248 -1.10 40.52 -6.75
C PHE A 248 -0.85 41.77 -5.91
N LYS A 249 -1.80 42.68 -5.91
CA LYS A 249 -1.71 44.01 -5.24
C LYS A 249 -1.23 43.95 -3.78
N TYR A 250 -1.49 42.86 -3.07
CA TYR A 250 -1.20 42.70 -1.64
C TYR A 250 -0.02 41.76 -1.35
N LEU A 251 0.84 41.51 -2.34
CA LEU A 251 1.99 40.62 -2.15
C LEU A 251 2.89 41.06 -0.99
N ASP A 252 3.17 42.36 -0.88
CA ASP A 252 4.03 42.91 0.18
C ASP A 252 3.47 42.65 1.58
N GLU A 253 2.14 42.66 1.74
CA GLU A 253 1.51 42.34 3.02
C GLU A 253 1.73 40.87 3.42
N ILE A 254 1.76 39.98 2.43
CA ILE A 254 2.07 38.55 2.64
C ILE A 254 3.54 38.37 2.97
N LEU A 255 4.42 39.04 2.24
CA LEU A 255 5.86 38.88 2.41
C LEU A 255 6.40 39.41 3.76
N LYS A 256 5.62 40.23 4.48
CA LYS A 256 5.93 40.60 5.87
C LYS A 256 6.05 39.41 6.82
N PHE A 257 5.33 38.31 6.55
CA PHE A 257 5.42 37.08 7.36
C PHE A 257 6.75 36.36 7.16
N VAL A 258 7.37 36.46 5.99
CA VAL A 258 8.54 35.66 5.62
C VAL A 258 9.70 35.83 6.59
N PRO A 259 10.25 37.05 6.82
CA PRO A 259 11.40 37.21 7.72
C PRO A 259 11.07 36.84 9.17
N ILE A 260 9.81 37.00 9.60
CA ILE A 260 9.37 36.61 10.95
C ILE A 260 9.37 35.09 11.10
N LEU A 261 8.91 34.38 10.07
CA LEU A 261 8.85 32.91 10.06
C LEU A 261 10.24 32.29 9.90
N GLU A 262 11.13 32.90 9.11
CA GLU A 262 12.55 32.49 8.99
C GLU A 262 13.30 32.65 10.31
N ASP A 263 13.15 33.80 10.98
CA ASP A 263 13.73 34.07 12.32
C ASP A 263 13.28 33.02 13.35
N ARG A 264 12.02 32.59 13.25
CA ARG A 264 11.43 31.52 14.08
C ARG A 264 11.81 30.12 13.64
N LYS A 265 12.64 29.96 12.63
CA LYS A 265 13.13 28.69 12.10
C LYS A 265 11.98 27.75 11.68
N VAL A 266 10.95 28.33 11.07
CA VAL A 266 9.82 27.58 10.53
C VAL A 266 10.29 26.68 9.39
N LYS A 267 9.81 25.43 9.37
CA LYS A 267 10.11 24.43 8.34
C LYS A 267 8.81 23.86 7.78
N GLY A 268 8.78 23.59 6.48
CA GLY A 268 7.63 23.00 5.83
C GLY A 268 6.60 24.00 5.31
N PRO A 269 5.35 23.58 5.12
CA PRO A 269 4.31 24.41 4.53
C PRO A 269 3.61 25.26 5.58
N VAL A 270 3.33 26.52 5.25
CA VAL A 270 2.56 27.46 6.07
C VAL A 270 1.40 28.00 5.24
N ASN A 271 0.18 27.70 5.65
CA ASN A 271 -1.03 28.21 5.02
C ASN A 271 -1.58 29.37 5.83
N ILE A 272 -1.76 30.53 5.19
CA ILE A 272 -2.35 31.73 5.76
C ILE A 272 -3.66 31.99 5.02
N GLN A 273 -4.71 32.32 5.77
CA GLN A 273 -6.01 32.66 5.21
C GLN A 273 -6.36 34.11 5.54
N GLY A 274 -6.94 34.80 4.56
CA GLY A 274 -7.32 36.18 4.69
C GLY A 274 -8.50 36.55 3.81
N ARG A 275 -8.90 37.83 3.91
CA ARG A 275 -9.94 38.42 3.06
C ARG A 275 -9.52 39.82 2.66
N ILE A 276 -9.76 40.15 1.39
CA ILE A 276 -9.59 41.51 0.89
C ILE A 276 -10.82 42.31 1.31
N THR A 277 -10.58 43.42 2.00
CA THR A 277 -11.58 44.38 2.47
C THR A 277 -11.31 45.74 1.84
N PRO A 278 -12.21 46.75 1.99
CA PRO A 278 -11.93 48.12 1.56
C PRO A 278 -10.64 48.71 2.14
N GLU A 279 -10.20 48.24 3.35
CA GLU A 279 -8.98 48.70 4.01
C GLU A 279 -7.74 47.86 3.65
N GLY A 280 -7.89 46.87 2.80
CA GLY A 280 -6.82 45.99 2.32
C GLY A 280 -6.98 44.51 2.71
N LEU A 281 -5.91 43.74 2.57
CA LEU A 281 -5.89 42.32 2.90
C LEU A 281 -5.67 42.12 4.40
N PHE A 282 -6.66 41.57 5.10
CA PHE A 282 -6.56 41.16 6.50
C PHE A 282 -6.47 39.63 6.61
N PHE A 283 -5.62 39.16 7.52
CA PHE A 283 -5.43 37.74 7.79
C PHE A 283 -6.13 37.34 9.08
N PHE A 284 -6.74 36.13 9.08
CA PHE A 284 -7.56 35.68 10.20
C PHE A 284 -7.22 34.26 10.69
N GLU A 285 -6.34 33.54 10.00
CA GLU A 285 -5.92 32.18 10.38
C GLU A 285 -4.58 31.79 9.73
N MET A 286 -3.75 31.05 10.47
CA MET A 286 -2.53 30.44 9.98
C MET A 286 -2.46 28.97 10.41
N ASN A 287 -2.07 28.09 9.49
CA ASN A 287 -1.90 26.66 9.73
C ASN A 287 -0.54 26.19 9.20
N MET A 288 0.28 25.59 10.05
CA MET A 288 1.64 25.14 9.69
C MET A 288 1.61 23.71 9.14
N ARG A 289 0.86 23.50 8.09
CA ARG A 289 0.69 22.20 7.43
C ARG A 289 0.25 22.34 5.98
N PHE A 290 0.25 21.21 5.30
CA PHE A 290 -0.50 21.04 4.06
C PHE A 290 -2.00 21.27 4.27
N THR A 291 -2.72 21.46 3.19
CA THR A 291 -4.17 21.73 3.24
C THR A 291 -4.96 20.76 2.37
N GLY A 292 -6.28 20.79 2.48
CA GLY A 292 -7.16 19.97 1.64
C GLY A 292 -7.08 20.28 0.13
N ILE A 293 -6.39 21.36 -0.27
CA ILE A 293 -6.17 21.72 -1.68
C ILE A 293 -4.74 21.46 -2.16
N THR A 294 -3.89 20.86 -1.33
CA THR A 294 -2.49 20.54 -1.69
C THR A 294 -2.41 19.70 -2.97
N GLY A 295 -3.31 18.73 -3.16
CA GLY A 295 -3.41 17.95 -4.40
C GLY A 295 -3.76 18.81 -5.63
N ASN A 296 -4.67 19.79 -5.47
CA ASN A 296 -5.00 20.74 -6.54
C ASN A 296 -3.82 21.65 -6.88
N ARG A 297 -3.08 22.14 -5.86
CA ARG A 297 -1.85 22.93 -6.09
C ARG A 297 -0.81 22.14 -6.88
N ALA A 298 -0.64 20.85 -6.53
CA ALA A 298 0.27 19.97 -7.25
C ALA A 298 -0.15 19.75 -8.71
N LEU A 299 -1.45 19.58 -8.99
CA LEU A 299 -1.99 19.49 -10.36
C LEU A 299 -1.82 20.78 -11.15
N LEU A 300 -1.84 21.93 -10.49
CA LEU A 300 -1.60 23.25 -11.09
C LEU A 300 -0.10 23.53 -11.32
N GLY A 301 0.80 22.66 -10.86
CA GLY A 301 2.26 22.77 -11.02
C GLY A 301 3.02 23.01 -9.71
N PHE A 302 2.37 23.51 -8.66
CA PHE A 302 2.98 23.77 -7.37
C PHE A 302 2.96 22.53 -6.47
N ASN A 303 3.83 21.55 -6.77
CA ASN A 303 3.92 20.32 -5.97
C ASN A 303 4.84 20.51 -4.74
N GLU A 304 4.32 21.17 -3.74
CA GLU A 304 4.99 21.47 -2.46
C GLU A 304 5.38 20.21 -1.68
N VAL A 305 4.62 19.10 -1.83
CA VAL A 305 4.90 17.83 -1.16
C VAL A 305 6.16 17.18 -1.74
N ASP A 306 6.24 17.05 -3.06
CA ASP A 306 7.44 16.52 -3.73
C ASP A 306 8.68 17.36 -3.40
N TYR A 307 8.55 18.69 -3.45
CA TYR A 307 9.63 19.59 -3.09
C TYR A 307 10.14 19.37 -1.66
N LEU A 308 9.24 19.38 -0.68
CA LEU A 308 9.62 19.27 0.73
C LEU A 308 10.19 17.88 1.06
N VAL A 309 9.58 16.82 0.59
CA VAL A 309 10.10 15.46 0.81
C VAL A 309 11.51 15.31 0.27
N ARG A 310 11.77 15.82 -0.93
CA ARG A 310 13.11 15.77 -1.52
C ARG A 310 14.11 16.65 -0.76
N ASN A 311 13.70 17.87 -0.40
CA ASN A 311 14.57 18.82 0.32
C ASN A 311 14.96 18.30 1.72
N PHE A 312 14.01 17.76 2.48
CA PHE A 312 14.26 17.21 3.80
C PHE A 312 15.17 15.97 3.77
N LEU A 313 15.18 15.24 2.64
CA LEU A 313 16.03 14.07 2.40
C LEU A 313 17.34 14.39 1.65
N ASP A 314 17.75 15.65 1.60
CA ASP A 314 18.98 16.10 0.91
C ASP A 314 19.04 15.72 -0.58
N LYS A 315 17.88 15.60 -1.22
CA LYS A 315 17.76 15.32 -2.66
C LYS A 315 17.54 16.61 -3.44
N PRO A 316 17.98 16.71 -4.69
CA PRO A 316 17.69 17.86 -5.53
C PRO A 316 16.19 18.15 -5.59
N ALA A 317 15.78 19.35 -5.19
CA ALA A 317 14.39 19.76 -5.11
C ALA A 317 14.21 21.13 -5.77
N VAL A 318 13.22 21.23 -6.64
CA VAL A 318 12.84 22.47 -7.32
C VAL A 318 11.34 22.64 -7.14
N ILE A 319 10.91 23.86 -6.82
CA ILE A 319 9.51 24.25 -6.90
C ILE A 319 9.35 25.15 -8.11
N ASP A 320 8.61 24.67 -9.09
CA ASP A 320 8.33 25.41 -10.30
C ASP A 320 7.17 26.40 -10.09
N GLY A 321 7.02 27.36 -11.01
CA GLY A 321 5.84 28.20 -11.08
C GLY A 321 4.57 27.38 -11.37
N TYR A 322 3.41 27.96 -11.11
CA TYR A 322 2.15 27.29 -11.32
C TYR A 322 1.30 27.95 -12.43
N ALA A 323 0.36 27.15 -12.97
CA ALA A 323 -0.50 27.57 -14.06
C ALA A 323 -1.62 28.50 -13.55
N ILE A 324 -1.54 29.77 -13.85
CA ILE A 324 -2.57 30.79 -13.50
C ILE A 324 -3.78 30.78 -14.45
N ASN A 325 -3.67 30.14 -15.60
CA ASN A 325 -4.71 30.02 -16.62
C ASN A 325 -5.54 28.72 -16.49
N LYS A 326 -5.40 28.00 -15.37
CA LYS A 326 -6.14 26.77 -15.09
C LYS A 326 -6.85 26.89 -13.75
N LEU A 327 -8.06 26.39 -13.68
CA LEU A 327 -8.84 26.27 -12.45
C LEU A 327 -8.64 24.86 -11.85
N GLY A 328 -8.25 24.78 -10.58
CA GLY A 328 -8.28 23.53 -9.85
C GLY A 328 -9.73 23.15 -9.51
N VAL A 329 -10.15 21.93 -9.87
CA VAL A 329 -11.51 21.44 -9.61
C VAL A 329 -11.46 20.20 -8.74
N ARG A 330 -12.30 20.14 -7.71
CA ARG A 330 -12.47 18.96 -6.86
C ARG A 330 -13.88 18.43 -6.97
N GLN A 331 -14.01 17.14 -7.28
CA GLN A 331 -15.27 16.43 -7.37
C GLN A 331 -15.25 15.21 -6.44
N VAL A 332 -16.42 14.68 -6.10
CA VAL A 332 -16.55 13.41 -5.41
C VAL A 332 -16.20 12.29 -6.40
N ALA A 333 -15.26 11.44 -6.03
CA ALA A 333 -14.90 10.27 -6.80
C ALA A 333 -15.27 9.00 -6.03
N CYS A 334 -15.45 7.88 -6.75
CA CYS A 334 -15.73 6.58 -6.16
C CYS A 334 -14.49 5.69 -6.24
N THR A 335 -14.25 4.91 -5.20
CA THR A 335 -13.21 3.88 -5.16
C THR A 335 -13.72 2.67 -4.38
N THR A 336 -13.00 1.57 -4.45
CA THR A 336 -13.28 0.38 -3.66
C THR A 336 -12.09 0.10 -2.74
N ILE A 337 -12.40 -0.29 -1.51
CA ILE A 337 -11.40 -0.78 -0.56
C ILE A 337 -11.71 -2.24 -0.20
N PRO A 338 -10.71 -3.06 0.11
CA PRO A 338 -10.96 -4.41 0.60
C PRO A 338 -11.81 -4.34 1.87
N LYS A 339 -12.93 -5.07 1.91
CA LYS A 339 -13.66 -5.26 3.17
C LYS A 339 -12.72 -5.91 4.18
N THR A 340 -12.65 -5.36 5.39
CA THR A 340 -12.03 -6.08 6.50
C THR A 340 -12.86 -7.32 6.76
N LYS A 341 -12.27 -8.49 6.57
CA LYS A 341 -12.76 -9.65 7.28
C LYS A 341 -12.47 -9.41 8.76
N ASN A 342 -13.51 -9.49 9.60
CA ASN A 342 -13.29 -9.59 11.03
C ASN A 342 -12.32 -10.75 11.28
N LYS A 343 -11.48 -10.71 12.31
CA LYS A 343 -10.62 -11.85 12.69
C LYS A 343 -11.43 -13.16 12.88
N ALA A 344 -12.76 -13.05 12.98
CA ALA A 344 -13.72 -14.15 13.02
C ALA A 344 -14.15 -14.66 11.61
N ASP A 345 -13.91 -13.91 10.52
CA ASP A 345 -14.33 -14.31 9.18
C ASP A 345 -13.30 -15.27 8.59
N LYS A 346 -13.60 -16.55 8.73
CA LYS A 346 -12.79 -17.61 8.16
C LYS A 346 -12.83 -17.58 6.63
N LYS A 347 -11.71 -17.92 5.99
CA LYS A 347 -11.58 -17.98 4.54
C LYS A 347 -12.46 -19.07 3.91
N ILE A 348 -12.89 -18.83 2.69
CA ILE A 348 -13.45 -19.87 1.83
C ILE A 348 -12.47 -20.09 0.67
N ALA A 349 -12.02 -21.33 0.47
CA ALA A 349 -11.10 -21.66 -0.59
C ALA A 349 -11.74 -22.63 -1.60
N THR A 350 -11.39 -22.49 -2.87
CA THR A 350 -11.65 -23.50 -3.88
C THR A 350 -10.33 -24.09 -4.37
N ILE A 351 -10.25 -25.41 -4.44
CA ILE A 351 -9.07 -26.15 -4.88
C ILE A 351 -9.43 -26.98 -6.11
N LEU A 352 -8.75 -26.73 -7.23
CA LEU A 352 -8.78 -27.56 -8.42
C LEU A 352 -7.60 -28.53 -8.40
N GLY A 353 -7.84 -29.82 -8.68
CA GLY A 353 -6.77 -30.81 -8.73
C GLY A 353 -6.27 -31.29 -7.36
N ALA A 354 -7.13 -31.29 -6.34
CA ALA A 354 -6.85 -31.75 -4.97
C ALA A 354 -6.24 -33.16 -4.89
N GLY A 355 -6.50 -34.04 -5.87
CA GLY A 355 -5.95 -35.40 -5.93
C GLY A 355 -4.50 -35.48 -6.45
N SER A 356 -3.87 -34.39 -6.88
CA SER A 356 -2.45 -34.39 -7.24
C SER A 356 -1.56 -34.53 -6.00
N SER A 357 -0.31 -35.00 -6.18
CA SER A 357 0.63 -35.16 -5.05
C SER A 357 0.82 -33.88 -4.25
N ILE A 358 1.09 -32.77 -4.95
CA ILE A 358 1.26 -31.46 -4.29
C ILE A 358 -0.07 -31.00 -3.68
N GLY A 359 -1.21 -31.18 -4.38
CA GLY A 359 -2.53 -30.79 -3.90
C GLY A 359 -2.94 -31.51 -2.61
N GLN A 360 -2.72 -32.82 -2.52
CA GLN A 360 -2.98 -33.58 -1.28
C GLN A 360 -2.08 -33.12 -0.13
N HIS A 361 -0.79 -32.95 -0.39
CA HIS A 361 0.16 -32.49 0.63
C HIS A 361 -0.20 -31.08 1.10
N PHE A 362 -0.55 -30.19 0.18
CA PHE A 362 -0.99 -28.83 0.49
C PHE A 362 -2.24 -28.83 1.38
N ILE A 363 -3.27 -29.62 1.03
CA ILE A 363 -4.52 -29.70 1.82
C ILE A 363 -4.22 -30.19 3.25
N ASN A 364 -3.36 -31.21 3.38
CA ASN A 364 -2.94 -31.73 4.69
C ASN A 364 -2.10 -30.72 5.51
N SER A 365 -1.45 -29.76 4.87
CA SER A 365 -0.67 -28.71 5.52
C SER A 365 -1.49 -27.50 5.94
N LEU A 366 -2.78 -27.42 5.57
CA LEU A 366 -3.62 -26.27 5.87
C LEU A 366 -3.95 -26.17 7.36
N ASN A 367 -3.90 -24.97 7.89
CA ASN A 367 -4.50 -24.65 9.18
C ASN A 367 -6.02 -24.50 9.02
N LEU A 368 -6.76 -25.60 9.17
CA LEU A 368 -8.22 -25.66 8.95
C LEU A 368 -9.00 -24.66 9.83
N LYS A 369 -8.43 -24.20 10.95
CA LYS A 369 -9.08 -23.19 11.80
C LYS A 369 -9.26 -21.84 11.11
N GLU A 370 -8.49 -21.56 10.06
CA GLU A 370 -8.57 -20.31 9.29
C GLU A 370 -9.63 -20.34 8.18
N TYR A 371 -10.26 -21.49 7.95
CA TYR A 371 -11.25 -21.67 6.89
C TYR A 371 -12.64 -21.95 7.46
N SER A 372 -13.67 -21.46 6.81
CA SER A 372 -15.07 -21.81 7.07
C SER A 372 -15.56 -22.91 6.12
N LYS A 373 -14.97 -22.96 4.91
CA LYS A 373 -15.31 -23.93 3.88
C LYS A 373 -14.17 -24.09 2.89
N ILE A 374 -13.95 -25.32 2.41
CA ILE A 374 -12.99 -25.61 1.34
C ILE A 374 -13.69 -26.47 0.29
N TYR A 375 -13.90 -25.91 -0.89
CA TYR A 375 -14.48 -26.61 -2.03
C TYR A 375 -13.40 -27.36 -2.80
N LEU A 376 -13.55 -28.66 -2.95
CA LEU A 376 -12.66 -29.53 -3.73
C LEU A 376 -13.34 -29.90 -5.05
N ILE A 377 -12.97 -29.19 -6.13
CA ILE A 377 -13.59 -29.41 -7.44
C ILE A 377 -12.89 -30.57 -8.13
N THR A 378 -13.68 -31.56 -8.53
CA THR A 378 -13.17 -32.78 -9.16
C THR A 378 -14.10 -33.27 -10.27
N ARG A 379 -13.61 -34.22 -11.10
CA ARG A 379 -14.43 -34.88 -12.08
C ARG A 379 -15.43 -35.84 -11.39
N SER A 380 -16.59 -36.01 -11.99
CA SER A 380 -17.68 -36.81 -11.41
C SER A 380 -17.23 -38.23 -11.00
N GLU A 381 -16.38 -38.87 -11.81
CA GLU A 381 -15.84 -40.20 -11.52
C GLU A 381 -14.91 -40.25 -10.28
N SER A 382 -14.40 -39.15 -9.85
CA SER A 382 -13.44 -39.07 -8.73
C SER A 382 -14.08 -38.65 -7.38
N ILE A 383 -15.35 -38.29 -7.34
CA ILE A 383 -16.05 -37.83 -6.13
C ILE A 383 -15.92 -38.82 -4.97
N LYS A 384 -16.19 -40.10 -5.19
CA LYS A 384 -16.10 -41.14 -4.15
C LYS A 384 -14.70 -41.20 -3.53
N LYS A 385 -13.65 -41.11 -4.38
CA LYS A 385 -12.25 -41.11 -3.94
C LYS A 385 -11.94 -39.87 -3.09
N TYR A 386 -12.41 -38.71 -3.48
CA TYR A 386 -12.13 -37.46 -2.74
C TYR A 386 -12.89 -37.41 -1.42
N ASN A 387 -14.15 -37.86 -1.36
CA ASN A 387 -14.90 -37.99 -0.12
C ASN A 387 -14.23 -38.97 0.87
N TYR A 388 -13.56 -39.99 0.38
CA TYR A 388 -12.79 -40.92 1.21
C TYR A 388 -11.48 -40.27 1.72
N LEU A 389 -10.80 -39.45 0.90
CA LEU A 389 -9.53 -38.81 1.25
C LEU A 389 -9.71 -37.62 2.18
N PHE A 390 -10.82 -36.90 2.07
CA PHE A 390 -11.05 -35.63 2.75
C PHE A 390 -12.35 -35.66 3.56
N GLN A 391 -12.29 -36.24 4.76
CA GLN A 391 -13.51 -36.54 5.56
C GLN A 391 -13.89 -35.40 6.53
N ASP A 392 -13.02 -34.40 6.77
CA ASP A 392 -13.36 -33.28 7.64
C ASP A 392 -14.56 -32.50 7.06
N PRO A 393 -15.58 -32.17 7.87
CA PRO A 393 -16.79 -31.45 7.44
C PRO A 393 -16.54 -30.10 6.78
N ILE A 394 -15.33 -29.52 6.93
CA ILE A 394 -14.93 -28.29 6.27
C ILE A 394 -14.82 -28.46 4.75
N PHE A 395 -14.52 -29.69 4.28
CA PHE A 395 -14.40 -29.99 2.87
C PHE A 395 -15.78 -30.28 2.24
N ASP A 396 -15.98 -29.73 1.06
CA ASP A 396 -17.15 -30.01 0.21
C ASP A 396 -16.65 -30.44 -1.18
N VAL A 397 -16.82 -31.71 -1.49
CA VAL A 397 -16.37 -32.26 -2.77
C VAL A 397 -17.46 -32.07 -3.82
N VAL A 398 -17.16 -31.27 -4.83
CA VAL A 398 -18.11 -30.82 -5.85
C VAL A 398 -17.67 -31.30 -7.23
N SER A 399 -18.62 -31.84 -7.99
CA SER A 399 -18.37 -32.25 -9.39
C SER A 399 -18.16 -31.01 -10.28
N ASP A 400 -17.27 -31.17 -11.28
CA ASP A 400 -17.07 -30.17 -12.34
C ASP A 400 -18.31 -29.97 -13.25
N THR A 401 -19.32 -30.85 -13.14
CA THR A 401 -20.61 -30.76 -13.83
C THR A 401 -21.76 -30.31 -12.92
N ASP A 402 -21.50 -30.10 -11.62
CA ASP A 402 -22.53 -29.71 -10.66
C ASP A 402 -23.00 -28.25 -10.89
N ASN A 403 -24.30 -28.03 -10.73
CA ASN A 403 -24.90 -26.70 -10.82
C ASN A 403 -24.40 -25.74 -9.72
N LYS A 404 -23.94 -26.29 -8.57
CA LYS A 404 -23.34 -25.49 -7.47
C LYS A 404 -21.98 -24.89 -7.80
N LEU A 405 -21.34 -25.33 -8.90
CA LEU A 405 -19.97 -24.93 -9.22
C LEU A 405 -19.78 -23.41 -9.28
N THR A 406 -20.72 -22.68 -9.89
CA THR A 406 -20.70 -21.23 -9.95
C THR A 406 -20.81 -20.60 -8.56
N THR A 407 -21.66 -21.15 -7.69
CA THR A 407 -21.81 -20.69 -6.30
C THR A 407 -20.51 -20.90 -5.52
N CYS A 408 -19.86 -22.07 -5.66
CA CYS A 408 -18.58 -22.36 -5.02
C CYS A 408 -17.52 -21.31 -5.39
N PHE A 409 -17.39 -21.00 -6.67
CA PHE A 409 -16.46 -19.98 -7.14
C PHE A 409 -16.82 -18.58 -6.63
N THR A 410 -18.08 -18.17 -6.67
CA THR A 410 -18.53 -16.85 -6.23
C THR A 410 -18.33 -16.62 -4.73
N GLN A 411 -18.43 -17.66 -3.92
CA GLN A 411 -18.23 -17.59 -2.48
C GLN A 411 -16.77 -17.62 -2.06
N SER A 412 -15.86 -18.04 -2.96
CA SER A 412 -14.46 -18.26 -2.61
C SER A 412 -13.66 -16.95 -2.54
N ASP A 413 -12.80 -16.87 -1.55
CA ASP A 413 -11.80 -15.81 -1.40
C ASP A 413 -10.55 -16.07 -2.22
N VAL A 414 -10.24 -17.36 -2.40
CA VAL A 414 -9.07 -17.82 -3.15
C VAL A 414 -9.37 -19.11 -3.89
N LEU A 415 -8.84 -19.21 -5.12
CA LEU A 415 -8.78 -20.43 -5.89
C LEU A 415 -7.32 -20.85 -6.04
N VAL A 416 -7.01 -22.12 -5.74
CA VAL A 416 -5.68 -22.70 -5.98
C VAL A 416 -5.80 -23.81 -7.04
N ASN A 417 -5.06 -23.65 -8.14
CA ASN A 417 -5.09 -24.62 -9.23
C ASN A 417 -3.86 -25.54 -9.23
N PHE A 418 -4.08 -26.83 -8.99
CA PHE A 418 -3.09 -27.89 -9.11
C PHE A 418 -3.32 -28.78 -10.35
N VAL A 419 -4.30 -28.48 -11.19
CA VAL A 419 -4.61 -29.28 -12.38
C VAL A 419 -3.47 -29.25 -13.37
N SER A 420 -2.84 -30.40 -13.55
CA SER A 420 -1.73 -30.61 -14.49
C SER A 420 -1.49 -32.12 -14.64
N ALA A 421 -1.13 -32.57 -15.83
CA ALA A 421 -0.49 -33.87 -16.00
C ALA A 421 1.02 -33.73 -15.71
N LEU A 422 1.65 -34.81 -15.26
CA LEU A 422 3.09 -34.82 -14.95
C LEU A 422 3.92 -34.92 -16.25
N ALA A 423 5.19 -34.49 -16.17
CA ALA A 423 6.09 -34.43 -17.32
C ALA A 423 6.27 -35.79 -18.03
N PHE A 424 6.32 -36.86 -17.26
CA PHE A 424 6.51 -38.24 -17.77
C PHE A 424 5.20 -38.95 -18.18
N GLN A 425 4.04 -38.34 -17.97
CA GLN A 425 2.75 -38.91 -18.41
C GLN A 425 2.53 -38.70 -19.91
N GLU A 426 1.62 -39.51 -20.50
CA GLU A 426 1.25 -39.40 -21.90
C GLU A 426 0.71 -38.02 -22.26
N ASP A 427 0.96 -37.56 -23.48
CA ASP A 427 0.50 -36.28 -23.99
C ASP A 427 -1.02 -36.12 -23.94
N LYS A 428 -1.75 -37.21 -24.16
CA LYS A 428 -3.22 -37.25 -24.03
C LYS A 428 -3.69 -36.70 -22.68
N LEU A 429 -3.00 -37.02 -21.59
CA LEU A 429 -3.35 -36.50 -20.25
C LEU A 429 -3.06 -35.04 -20.10
N LYS A 430 -2.01 -34.53 -20.76
CA LYS A 430 -1.67 -33.09 -20.78
C LYS A 430 -2.74 -32.29 -21.52
N TYR A 431 -3.21 -32.80 -22.67
CA TYR A 431 -4.36 -32.23 -23.39
C TYR A 431 -5.64 -32.26 -22.58
N HIS A 432 -5.88 -33.31 -21.82
CA HIS A 432 -7.06 -33.41 -20.95
C HIS A 432 -7.00 -32.34 -19.83
N ALA A 433 -5.84 -32.08 -19.26
CA ALA A 433 -5.67 -31.04 -18.24
C ALA A 433 -5.92 -29.65 -18.84
N ILE A 434 -5.36 -29.32 -20.01
CA ILE A 434 -5.62 -28.06 -20.74
C ILE A 434 -7.14 -27.91 -20.98
N ARG A 435 -7.78 -28.93 -21.53
CA ARG A 435 -9.20 -28.92 -21.87
C ARG A 435 -10.09 -28.78 -20.63
N TYR A 436 -9.69 -29.38 -19.51
CA TYR A 436 -10.39 -29.25 -18.24
C TYR A 436 -10.37 -27.79 -17.76
N ILE A 437 -9.20 -27.14 -17.71
CA ILE A 437 -9.08 -25.74 -17.30
C ILE A 437 -9.84 -24.83 -18.27
N TYR A 438 -9.69 -25.02 -19.59
CA TYR A 438 -10.43 -24.25 -20.59
C TYR A 438 -11.95 -24.20 -20.30
N LYS A 439 -12.56 -25.36 -19.93
CA LYS A 439 -13.99 -25.43 -19.58
C LYS A 439 -14.32 -24.68 -18.28
N MET A 440 -13.37 -24.53 -17.36
CA MET A 440 -13.58 -23.83 -16.09
C MET A 440 -13.46 -22.31 -16.22
N ILE A 441 -12.61 -21.81 -17.14
CA ILE A 441 -12.32 -20.38 -17.28
C ILE A 441 -13.56 -19.49 -17.35
N PRO A 442 -14.59 -19.75 -18.19
CA PRO A 442 -15.76 -18.87 -18.26
C PRO A 442 -16.53 -18.77 -16.93
N LYS A 443 -16.59 -19.87 -16.17
CA LYS A 443 -17.26 -19.92 -14.86
C LYS A 443 -16.44 -19.17 -13.79
N ILE A 444 -15.12 -19.34 -13.81
CA ILE A 444 -14.19 -18.69 -12.90
C ILE A 444 -14.18 -17.16 -13.17
N ALA A 445 -14.08 -16.74 -14.42
CA ALA A 445 -14.09 -15.33 -14.80
C ALA A 445 -15.40 -14.63 -14.37
N LYS A 446 -16.54 -15.29 -14.56
CA LYS A 446 -17.85 -14.77 -14.15
C LYS A 446 -17.99 -14.62 -12.63
N SER A 447 -17.30 -15.44 -11.84
CA SER A 447 -17.45 -15.49 -10.38
C SER A 447 -16.68 -14.38 -9.66
N LYS A 448 -15.71 -13.72 -10.31
CA LYS A 448 -14.89 -12.62 -9.75
C LYS A 448 -14.18 -13.00 -8.44
N ILE A 449 -13.63 -14.19 -8.38
CA ILE A 449 -12.82 -14.67 -7.23
C ILE A 449 -11.70 -13.64 -6.98
N PRO A 450 -11.51 -13.13 -5.75
CA PRO A 450 -10.53 -12.09 -5.48
C PRO A 450 -9.08 -12.47 -5.80
N LYS A 451 -8.71 -13.76 -5.60
CA LYS A 451 -7.35 -14.26 -5.82
C LYS A 451 -7.36 -15.65 -6.46
N ILE A 452 -6.54 -15.81 -7.50
CA ILE A 452 -6.27 -17.10 -8.14
C ILE A 452 -4.77 -17.38 -8.06
N ILE A 453 -4.40 -18.54 -7.54
CA ILE A 453 -3.03 -19.02 -7.47
C ILE A 453 -2.92 -20.23 -8.40
N ASN A 454 -2.16 -20.09 -9.46
CA ASN A 454 -1.91 -21.17 -10.41
C ASN A 454 -0.53 -21.79 -10.20
N ILE A 455 -0.50 -23.10 -10.02
CA ILE A 455 0.74 -23.84 -9.82
C ILE A 455 1.36 -24.19 -11.17
N SER A 456 2.41 -23.47 -11.52
CA SER A 456 3.16 -23.61 -12.75
C SER A 456 4.53 -24.27 -12.53
N SER A 457 5.44 -24.15 -13.47
CA SER A 457 6.74 -24.83 -13.45
C SER A 457 7.82 -24.00 -14.12
N GLN A 458 9.06 -24.11 -13.64
CA GLN A 458 10.23 -23.57 -14.30
C GLN A 458 10.46 -24.14 -15.72
N SER A 459 9.87 -25.29 -16.06
CA SER A 459 9.99 -25.86 -17.41
C SER A 459 9.35 -25.03 -18.51
N VAL A 460 8.61 -23.98 -18.19
CA VAL A 460 8.11 -22.97 -19.15
C VAL A 460 9.23 -22.13 -19.75
N TYR A 461 10.38 -22.02 -19.07
CA TYR A 461 11.54 -21.26 -19.55
C TYR A 461 12.39 -22.07 -20.54
N ASP A 462 13.15 -21.37 -21.37
CA ASP A 462 14.14 -22.03 -22.23
C ASP A 462 15.25 -22.67 -21.38
N GLN A 463 15.37 -24.00 -21.49
CA GLN A 463 16.33 -24.80 -20.73
C GLN A 463 17.71 -24.86 -21.39
N LYS A 464 17.87 -24.35 -22.61
CA LYS A 464 19.13 -24.45 -23.39
C LYS A 464 20.24 -23.54 -22.87
N GLU A 465 19.88 -22.46 -22.18
CA GLU A 465 20.85 -21.55 -21.60
C GLU A 465 21.18 -21.95 -20.17
N ASN A 466 22.45 -22.05 -19.85
CA ASN A 466 22.93 -22.43 -18.51
C ASN A 466 22.97 -21.21 -17.56
N ILE A 467 21.86 -20.51 -17.43
CA ILE A 467 21.68 -19.36 -16.56
C ILE A 467 20.47 -19.56 -15.63
N SER A 468 20.48 -18.93 -14.46
CA SER A 468 19.34 -18.89 -13.57
C SER A 468 18.25 -18.00 -14.15
N LYS A 469 17.03 -18.53 -14.30
CA LYS A 469 15.89 -17.85 -14.93
C LYS A 469 15.16 -16.93 -13.99
N THR A 470 14.91 -15.70 -14.40
CA THR A 470 14.05 -14.73 -13.72
C THR A 470 12.62 -14.79 -14.27
N GLU A 471 11.70 -14.08 -13.67
CA GLU A 471 10.31 -13.99 -14.14
C GLU A 471 10.16 -13.31 -15.51
N GLU A 472 11.14 -12.51 -15.91
CA GLU A 472 11.25 -11.81 -17.20
C GLU A 472 11.91 -12.66 -18.29
N SER A 473 12.46 -13.84 -17.94
CA SER A 473 13.08 -14.75 -18.90
C SER A 473 12.06 -15.30 -19.88
N ASN A 474 12.46 -15.46 -21.14
CA ASN A 474 11.62 -15.95 -22.22
C ASN A 474 11.04 -17.34 -21.91
N THR A 475 9.76 -17.52 -22.21
CA THR A 475 9.07 -18.81 -22.12
C THR A 475 9.12 -19.52 -23.47
N VAL A 476 9.46 -20.81 -23.46
CA VAL A 476 9.56 -21.65 -24.65
C VAL A 476 9.00 -23.04 -24.36
N ALA A 477 8.05 -23.46 -25.17
CA ALA A 477 7.41 -24.77 -25.03
C ALA A 477 8.30 -25.90 -25.58
N ASN A 478 9.46 -26.14 -24.98
CA ASN A 478 10.38 -27.21 -25.41
C ASN A 478 9.85 -28.64 -25.22
N THR A 479 8.80 -28.81 -24.43
CA THR A 479 8.14 -30.10 -24.16
C THR A 479 6.63 -29.93 -24.11
N SER A 480 5.89 -31.00 -24.30
CA SER A 480 4.42 -31.00 -24.13
C SER A 480 3.99 -30.64 -22.71
N TYR A 481 4.84 -30.88 -21.72
CA TYR A 481 4.62 -30.44 -20.33
C TYR A 481 4.77 -28.92 -20.18
N ALA A 482 5.83 -28.33 -20.76
CA ALA A 482 6.01 -26.88 -20.78
C ALA A 482 4.85 -26.20 -21.54
N PHE A 483 4.47 -26.74 -22.70
CA PHE A 483 3.33 -26.26 -23.46
C PHE A 483 2.04 -26.23 -22.64
N GLN A 484 1.74 -27.34 -21.93
CA GLN A 484 0.57 -27.41 -21.03
C GLN A 484 0.60 -26.27 -20.00
N LYS A 485 1.75 -26.04 -19.35
CA LYS A 485 1.88 -25.03 -18.30
C LYS A 485 1.70 -23.61 -18.83
N ILE A 486 2.31 -23.29 -19.98
CA ILE A 486 2.17 -21.98 -20.64
C ILE A 486 0.71 -21.71 -20.98
N ILE A 487 0.03 -22.65 -21.65
CA ILE A 487 -1.38 -22.48 -22.04
C ILE A 487 -2.30 -22.30 -20.83
N ILE A 488 -2.03 -22.99 -19.71
CA ILE A 488 -2.81 -22.81 -18.47
C ILE A 488 -2.54 -21.44 -17.84
N GLU A 489 -1.29 -20.95 -17.86
CA GLU A 489 -0.98 -19.57 -17.43
C GLU A 489 -1.74 -18.55 -18.26
N ASP A 490 -1.75 -18.69 -19.61
CA ASP A 490 -2.44 -17.80 -20.55
C ASP A 490 -3.97 -17.81 -20.32
N PHE A 491 -4.56 -18.98 -20.06
CA PHE A 491 -5.99 -19.07 -19.75
C PHE A 491 -6.35 -18.30 -18.48
N PHE A 492 -5.54 -18.39 -17.43
CA PHE A 492 -5.80 -17.60 -16.23
C PHE A 492 -5.52 -16.10 -16.49
N ALA A 493 -4.48 -15.76 -17.24
CA ALA A 493 -4.18 -14.37 -17.58
C ALA A 493 -5.34 -13.69 -18.33
N SER A 494 -6.03 -14.41 -19.23
CA SER A 494 -7.18 -13.90 -19.97
C SER A 494 -8.36 -13.47 -19.09
N ILE A 495 -8.46 -13.96 -17.85
CA ILE A 495 -9.49 -13.52 -16.90
C ILE A 495 -9.34 -12.04 -16.56
N ASN A 496 -8.10 -11.52 -16.52
CA ASN A 496 -7.83 -10.12 -16.22
C ASN A 496 -8.36 -9.16 -17.28
N GLU A 497 -8.46 -9.59 -18.52
CA GLU A 497 -9.05 -8.78 -19.60
C GLU A 497 -10.51 -8.46 -19.32
N HIS A 498 -11.16 -9.29 -18.48
CA HIS A 498 -12.58 -9.20 -18.15
C HIS A 498 -12.86 -8.86 -16.67
N SER A 499 -11.85 -8.85 -15.79
CA SER A 499 -12.02 -8.62 -14.36
C SER A 499 -10.81 -7.97 -13.70
N VAL A 500 -10.86 -6.67 -13.49
CA VAL A 500 -9.83 -5.91 -12.76
C VAL A 500 -9.76 -6.31 -11.27
N LEU A 501 -10.79 -6.97 -10.75
CA LEU A 501 -10.93 -7.32 -9.33
C LEU A 501 -10.23 -8.64 -8.96
N THR A 502 -9.93 -9.51 -9.93
CA THR A 502 -9.29 -10.80 -9.69
C THR A 502 -7.78 -10.65 -9.80
N LYS A 503 -7.03 -11.04 -8.78
CA LYS A 503 -5.56 -11.09 -8.82
C LYS A 503 -5.09 -12.48 -9.16
N ILE A 504 -4.27 -12.60 -10.19
CA ILE A 504 -3.75 -13.87 -10.70
C ILE A 504 -2.27 -13.97 -10.41
N ILE A 505 -1.88 -15.02 -9.68
CA ILE A 505 -0.50 -15.29 -9.31
C ILE A 505 -0.10 -16.64 -9.88
N ASN A 506 0.87 -16.66 -10.81
CA ASN A 506 1.49 -17.88 -11.30
C ASN A 506 2.73 -18.18 -10.48
N LEU A 507 2.74 -19.30 -9.75
CA LEU A 507 3.88 -19.79 -9.00
C LEU A 507 4.64 -20.81 -9.85
N ARG A 508 5.85 -20.46 -10.32
CA ARG A 508 6.72 -21.32 -11.11
C ARG A 508 7.69 -22.03 -10.19
N PHE A 509 7.47 -23.32 -9.99
CA PHE A 509 8.32 -24.17 -9.14
C PHE A 509 9.37 -24.91 -9.95
N PRO A 510 10.56 -25.15 -9.36
CA PRO A 510 11.60 -26.01 -9.91
C PRO A 510 11.22 -27.49 -9.72
N ARG A 511 12.21 -28.36 -9.56
CA ARG A 511 11.97 -29.76 -9.22
C ARG A 511 11.58 -29.91 -7.76
N VAL A 512 10.33 -30.29 -7.53
CA VAL A 512 9.80 -30.53 -6.19
C VAL A 512 10.11 -31.97 -5.76
N LEU A 513 10.68 -32.12 -4.57
CA LEU A 513 10.96 -33.42 -3.96
C LEU A 513 9.99 -33.67 -2.80
N ASN A 514 9.21 -34.75 -2.92
CA ASN A 514 8.30 -35.16 -1.87
C ASN A 514 8.99 -36.15 -0.94
N THR A 515 9.63 -35.63 0.10
CA THR A 515 10.39 -36.44 1.08
C THR A 515 9.51 -37.33 1.94
N THR A 516 8.19 -37.09 2.01
CA THR A 516 7.23 -37.93 2.75
C THR A 516 6.70 -39.12 1.91
N ASN A 517 6.92 -39.11 0.60
CA ASN A 517 6.51 -40.20 -0.29
C ASN A 517 7.65 -40.62 -1.22
N LEU A 518 8.42 -41.62 -0.77
CA LEU A 518 9.63 -42.09 -1.46
C LEU A 518 9.41 -42.53 -2.91
N LYS A 519 8.20 -43.01 -3.26
CA LYS A 519 7.85 -43.41 -4.64
C LYS A 519 7.79 -42.22 -5.61
N GLN A 520 7.72 -41.03 -5.11
CA GLN A 520 7.60 -39.79 -5.91
C GLN A 520 8.89 -38.99 -6.04
N LEU A 521 10.00 -39.47 -5.48
CA LEU A 521 11.29 -38.78 -5.52
C LEU A 521 11.97 -38.82 -6.90
N GLY A 522 11.52 -39.73 -7.80
CA GLY A 522 12.07 -39.87 -9.14
C GLY A 522 13.58 -40.14 -9.13
N PHE A 523 14.29 -39.59 -10.11
CA PHE A 523 15.71 -39.82 -10.31
C PHE A 523 16.57 -39.46 -9.08
N PHE A 524 16.30 -38.35 -8.40
CA PHE A 524 17.05 -37.91 -7.21
C PHE A 524 16.92 -38.90 -6.04
N GLY A 525 15.71 -39.40 -5.83
CA GLY A 525 15.49 -40.44 -4.83
C GLY A 525 16.12 -41.79 -5.20
N THR A 526 16.20 -42.10 -6.48
CA THR A 526 16.88 -43.32 -6.99
C THR A 526 18.38 -43.25 -6.72
N ILE A 527 19.03 -42.10 -6.91
CA ILE A 527 20.45 -41.94 -6.58
C ILE A 527 20.72 -42.28 -5.11
N VAL A 528 19.94 -41.71 -4.19
CA VAL A 528 20.05 -41.99 -2.75
C VAL A 528 19.83 -43.50 -2.47
N SER A 529 18.78 -44.08 -3.06
CA SER A 529 18.45 -45.51 -2.89
C SER A 529 19.59 -46.44 -3.33
N ASN A 530 20.07 -46.22 -4.56
CA ASN A 530 21.12 -47.02 -5.14
C ASN A 530 22.38 -46.93 -4.29
N TYR A 531 22.76 -45.71 -3.89
CA TYR A 531 23.93 -45.51 -3.06
C TYR A 531 23.80 -46.18 -1.69
N MET A 532 22.64 -46.18 -1.06
CA MET A 532 22.35 -46.91 0.18
C MET A 532 22.41 -48.43 -0.01
N SER A 533 21.94 -48.94 -1.16
CA SER A 533 21.80 -50.37 -1.42
C SER A 533 23.00 -51.00 -2.13
N GLY A 534 24.09 -50.31 -2.35
CA GLY A 534 25.26 -50.83 -3.03
C GLY A 534 25.16 -50.94 -4.54
N VAL A 535 24.17 -50.31 -5.15
CA VAL A 535 23.96 -50.35 -6.59
C VAL A 535 24.75 -49.20 -7.24
N GLU A 536 25.56 -49.53 -8.24
CA GLU A 536 26.29 -48.54 -9.04
C GLU A 536 25.32 -47.59 -9.75
N THR A 537 25.62 -46.29 -9.68
CA THR A 537 24.79 -45.27 -10.32
C THR A 537 25.60 -44.45 -11.31
N GLN A 538 25.16 -44.44 -12.57
CA GLN A 538 25.80 -43.65 -13.63
C GLN A 538 25.08 -42.31 -13.78
N ILE A 539 25.86 -41.21 -13.72
CA ILE A 539 25.39 -39.83 -13.93
C ILE A 539 25.93 -39.34 -15.27
N GLY A 540 25.07 -39.33 -16.28
CA GLY A 540 25.45 -39.05 -17.66
C GLY A 540 25.96 -37.61 -17.88
N ASN A 541 25.49 -36.63 -17.08
CA ASN A 541 25.84 -35.23 -17.23
C ASN A 541 26.03 -34.57 -15.84
N PRO A 542 27.21 -34.70 -15.23
CA PRO A 542 27.45 -34.26 -13.84
C PRO A 542 27.41 -32.76 -13.63
N ASN A 543 27.65 -31.96 -14.68
CA ASN A 543 27.65 -30.52 -14.63
C ASN A 543 26.29 -29.85 -14.98
N ASN A 544 25.24 -30.65 -15.23
CA ASN A 544 23.90 -30.10 -15.39
C ASN A 544 23.42 -29.49 -14.08
N ASN A 545 23.00 -28.24 -14.16
CA ASN A 545 22.49 -27.48 -13.01
C ASN A 545 20.98 -27.65 -12.87
N THR A 546 20.53 -27.75 -11.64
CA THR A 546 19.12 -27.85 -11.27
C THR A 546 18.84 -27.03 -10.01
N ASN A 547 17.57 -26.72 -9.80
CA ASN A 547 17.07 -26.18 -8.54
C ASN A 547 16.16 -27.23 -7.89
N LEU A 548 16.36 -27.48 -6.61
CA LEU A 548 15.59 -28.45 -5.83
C LEU A 548 14.87 -27.75 -4.68
N ILE A 549 13.60 -28.10 -4.48
CA ILE A 549 12.78 -27.58 -3.38
C ILE A 549 12.01 -28.73 -2.71
N ASP A 550 11.90 -28.67 -1.38
CA ASP A 550 11.09 -29.61 -0.63
C ASP A 550 9.60 -29.29 -0.77
N ILE A 551 8.74 -30.31 -0.73
CA ILE A 551 7.28 -30.16 -0.87
C ILE A 551 6.66 -29.32 0.27
N ASP A 552 7.24 -29.35 1.48
CA ASP A 552 6.73 -28.51 2.59
C ASP A 552 7.00 -27.03 2.32
N ASP A 553 8.15 -26.71 1.72
CA ASP A 553 8.46 -25.33 1.31
C ASP A 553 7.56 -24.87 0.17
N VAL A 554 7.19 -25.76 -0.76
CA VAL A 554 6.19 -25.49 -1.79
C VAL A 554 4.84 -25.13 -1.17
N CYS A 555 4.35 -25.94 -0.23
CA CYS A 555 3.09 -25.69 0.47
C CYS A 555 3.14 -24.39 1.31
N ASN A 556 4.27 -24.13 1.95
CA ASN A 556 4.49 -22.89 2.69
C ASN A 556 4.46 -21.67 1.77
N ALA A 557 5.07 -21.74 0.58
CA ALA A 557 5.01 -20.66 -0.42
C ALA A 557 3.58 -20.39 -0.91
N ILE A 558 2.79 -21.43 -1.13
CA ILE A 558 1.37 -21.29 -1.53
C ILE A 558 0.58 -20.63 -0.39
N ASN A 559 0.71 -21.07 0.85
CA ASN A 559 0.06 -20.47 2.02
C ASN A 559 0.47 -19.01 2.19
N TYR A 560 1.77 -18.71 2.07
CA TYR A 560 2.28 -17.34 2.10
C TYR A 560 1.61 -16.46 1.03
N THR A 561 1.47 -16.99 -0.19
CA THR A 561 0.82 -16.28 -1.30
C THR A 561 -0.68 -16.07 -1.06
N ILE A 562 -1.38 -17.01 -0.39
CA ILE A 562 -2.78 -16.85 0.01
C ILE A 562 -2.93 -15.63 0.94
N ASP A 563 -2.03 -15.47 1.88
CA ASP A 563 -2.13 -14.47 2.95
C ASP A 563 -1.54 -13.11 2.59
N THR A 564 -0.64 -13.06 1.62
CA THR A 564 0.02 -11.82 1.20
C THR A 564 -0.81 -11.06 0.18
N VAL A 565 -0.93 -9.74 0.32
CA VAL A 565 -1.57 -8.89 -0.69
C VAL A 565 -0.62 -8.75 -1.87
N LEU A 566 -1.00 -9.31 -3.01
CA LEU A 566 -0.22 -9.30 -4.25
C LEU A 566 -1.08 -8.78 -5.40
N GLU A 567 -0.44 -8.05 -6.31
CA GLU A 567 -1.00 -7.75 -7.63
C GLU A 567 -0.78 -8.95 -8.58
N ASN A 568 -1.34 -8.87 -9.80
CA ASN A 568 -1.07 -9.86 -10.84
C ASN A 568 0.44 -10.08 -10.99
N SER A 569 0.89 -11.31 -10.81
CA SER A 569 2.31 -11.59 -10.70
C SER A 569 2.67 -12.99 -11.21
N ILE A 570 3.85 -13.08 -11.78
CA ILE A 570 4.58 -14.33 -11.91
C ILE A 570 5.62 -14.31 -10.79
N LEU A 571 5.74 -15.41 -10.05
CA LEU A 571 6.73 -15.57 -8.98
C LEU A 571 7.47 -16.89 -9.16
N ASN A 572 8.78 -16.80 -9.27
CA ASN A 572 9.66 -17.95 -9.19
C ASN A 572 9.81 -18.36 -7.73
N VAL A 573 9.56 -19.64 -7.43
CA VAL A 573 9.64 -20.19 -6.07
C VAL A 573 10.71 -21.26 -6.07
N GLY A 574 11.95 -20.87 -5.72
CA GLY A 574 13.12 -21.75 -5.76
C GLY A 574 13.58 -22.22 -4.40
N GLY A 575 14.23 -23.38 -4.38
CA GLY A 575 15.01 -23.87 -3.27
C GLY A 575 16.51 -23.58 -3.49
N GLN A 576 17.33 -24.61 -3.56
CA GLN A 576 18.77 -24.49 -3.74
C GLN A 576 19.20 -24.87 -5.17
N ASP A 577 19.99 -24.02 -5.82
CA ASP A 577 20.68 -24.32 -7.08
C ASP A 577 21.91 -25.19 -6.81
N LEU A 578 22.09 -26.24 -7.62
CA LEU A 578 23.27 -27.11 -7.55
C LEU A 578 23.42 -27.92 -8.84
N SER A 579 24.64 -28.40 -9.10
CA SER A 579 24.91 -29.37 -10.15
C SER A 579 24.57 -30.81 -9.71
N MET A 580 24.40 -31.71 -10.67
CA MET A 580 24.19 -33.12 -10.39
C MET A 580 25.37 -33.73 -9.61
N LYS A 581 26.60 -33.26 -9.87
CA LYS A 581 27.79 -33.65 -9.15
C LYS A 581 27.72 -33.23 -7.67
N GLU A 582 27.37 -31.97 -7.39
CA GLU A 582 27.23 -31.48 -6.01
C GLU A 582 26.16 -32.25 -5.24
N TYR A 583 25.02 -32.59 -5.90
CA TYR A 583 23.98 -33.42 -5.29
C TYR A 583 24.56 -34.80 -4.88
N CYS A 584 25.29 -35.43 -5.79
CA CYS A 584 25.90 -36.75 -5.51
C CYS A 584 26.95 -36.68 -4.41
N GLU A 585 27.78 -35.63 -4.38
CA GLU A 585 28.79 -35.47 -3.32
C GLU A 585 28.12 -35.23 -1.95
N GLU A 586 26.96 -34.49 -1.92
CA GLU A 586 26.20 -34.34 -0.68
C GLU A 586 25.62 -35.71 -0.21
N VAL A 587 25.12 -36.56 -1.12
CA VAL A 587 24.67 -37.91 -0.79
C VAL A 587 25.80 -38.74 -0.20
N LYS A 588 26.99 -38.69 -0.81
CA LYS A 588 28.18 -39.40 -0.30
C LYS A 588 28.59 -38.89 1.08
N SER A 589 28.53 -37.57 1.31
CA SER A 589 28.92 -36.96 2.57
C SER A 589 28.09 -37.43 3.77
N GLN A 590 26.82 -37.73 3.51
CA GLN A 590 25.88 -38.20 4.55
C GLN A 590 25.90 -39.71 4.78
N LEU A 591 26.55 -40.46 3.91
CA LEU A 591 26.68 -41.92 3.99
C LEU A 591 28.15 -42.37 3.82
N PRO A 592 29.10 -41.89 4.63
CA PRO A 592 30.53 -42.07 4.42
C PRO A 592 30.99 -43.53 4.58
N GLN A 593 30.20 -44.37 5.28
CA GLN A 593 30.49 -45.81 5.44
C GLN A 593 30.19 -46.62 4.18
N ASN A 594 29.43 -46.09 3.24
CA ASN A 594 29.10 -46.76 1.99
C ASN A 594 30.25 -46.56 0.98
N LYS A 595 30.90 -47.63 0.52
CA LYS A 595 31.98 -47.59 -0.48
C LYS A 595 31.49 -47.72 -1.92
N ASN A 596 30.21 -47.41 -2.16
CA ASN A 596 29.60 -47.61 -3.47
C ASN A 596 30.06 -46.52 -4.45
N SER A 597 30.10 -46.85 -5.74
CA SER A 597 30.57 -45.94 -6.76
C SER A 597 29.40 -45.20 -7.41
N ILE A 598 29.52 -43.87 -7.49
CA ILE A 598 28.80 -43.06 -8.43
C ILE A 598 29.75 -42.73 -9.55
N ILE A 599 29.44 -43.18 -10.76
CA ILE A 599 30.25 -42.98 -11.95
C ILE A 599 29.74 -41.77 -12.69
N TYR A 600 30.63 -40.83 -12.96
CA TYR A 600 30.35 -39.65 -13.76
C TYR A 600 30.73 -39.90 -15.20
N GLY A 601 29.76 -39.72 -16.12
CA GLY A 601 30.01 -39.75 -17.55
C GLY A 601 30.77 -38.52 -18.04
N GLU A 602 31.26 -38.59 -19.28
CA GLU A 602 31.84 -37.44 -19.95
C GLU A 602 30.78 -36.38 -20.22
N ASP A 603 31.18 -35.11 -20.05
CA ASP A 603 30.33 -33.93 -20.23
C ASP A 603 30.00 -33.75 -21.72
N LYS A 604 28.96 -34.39 -22.20
CA LYS A 604 28.47 -34.24 -23.60
C LYS A 604 27.75 -32.90 -23.72
N SER A 605 28.43 -31.92 -24.14
CA SER A 605 28.19 -30.58 -24.70
C SER A 605 26.80 -29.89 -24.70
N VAL A 606 25.71 -30.47 -24.28
CA VAL A 606 24.43 -29.79 -24.14
C VAL A 606 24.16 -29.55 -22.64
N LYS A 607 24.66 -28.44 -22.13
CA LYS A 607 24.36 -27.99 -20.78
C LYS A 607 22.88 -27.55 -20.75
N SER A 608 22.05 -28.32 -20.11
CA SER A 608 20.69 -27.87 -19.76
C SER A 608 20.68 -27.34 -18.33
N SER A 609 19.97 -26.25 -18.11
CA SER A 609 19.85 -25.67 -16.79
C SER A 609 18.39 -25.52 -16.39
N SER A 610 18.04 -26.03 -15.24
CA SER A 610 16.73 -25.81 -14.61
C SER A 610 16.86 -24.95 -13.35
N MET A 611 17.86 -24.09 -13.30
CA MET A 611 18.02 -23.07 -12.25
C MET A 611 16.96 -21.98 -12.37
N ILE A 612 16.54 -21.45 -11.23
CA ILE A 612 15.46 -20.48 -11.13
C ILE A 612 15.78 -19.45 -10.04
N ASN A 613 15.73 -18.18 -10.40
CA ASN A 613 15.99 -17.09 -9.46
C ASN A 613 14.70 -16.72 -8.69
N ALA A 614 14.71 -16.92 -7.39
CA ALA A 614 13.60 -16.64 -6.49
C ALA A 614 13.75 -15.28 -5.74
N ALA A 615 14.56 -14.35 -6.25
CA ALA A 615 14.82 -13.07 -5.59
C ALA A 615 13.52 -12.24 -5.41
N LYS A 616 12.60 -12.31 -6.37
CA LYS A 616 11.34 -11.56 -6.33
C LYS A 616 10.45 -11.99 -5.15
N ILE A 617 10.19 -13.28 -4.98
CA ILE A 617 9.40 -13.76 -3.84
C ILE A 617 10.16 -13.57 -2.51
N SER A 618 11.49 -13.67 -2.53
CA SER A 618 12.32 -13.40 -1.35
C SER A 618 12.25 -11.94 -0.91
N SER A 619 12.19 -11.00 -1.85
CA SER A 619 12.00 -9.58 -1.53
C SER A 619 10.62 -9.26 -0.95
N LEU A 620 9.64 -10.12 -1.18
CA LEU A 620 8.31 -10.06 -0.57
C LEU A 620 8.28 -10.65 0.85
N GLY A 621 9.36 -11.31 1.30
CA GLY A 621 9.50 -11.84 2.66
C GLY A 621 9.44 -13.38 2.77
N TRP A 622 9.24 -14.13 1.67
CA TRP A 622 9.27 -15.58 1.70
C TRP A 622 10.66 -16.15 1.34
N LYS A 623 11.08 -17.18 2.07
CA LYS A 623 12.30 -17.95 1.75
C LYS A 623 12.08 -19.44 2.06
N PRO A 624 12.70 -20.36 1.30
CA PRO A 624 12.70 -21.79 1.64
C PRO A 624 13.38 -22.02 2.98
N LYS A 625 12.90 -23.01 3.72
CA LYS A 625 13.43 -23.38 5.05
C LYS A 625 14.39 -24.57 5.00
N LYS A 626 14.23 -25.45 4.00
CA LYS A 626 15.02 -26.67 3.86
C LYS A 626 16.11 -26.52 2.80
N THR A 627 17.31 -26.92 3.16
CA THR A 627 18.45 -27.07 2.24
C THR A 627 18.40 -28.43 1.55
N VAL A 628 19.20 -28.62 0.48
CA VAL A 628 19.36 -29.95 -0.18
C VAL A 628 19.91 -30.97 0.81
N LYS A 629 20.76 -30.57 1.74
CA LYS A 629 21.25 -31.43 2.82
C LYS A 629 20.08 -31.96 3.68
N ASP A 630 19.18 -31.12 4.09
CA ASP A 630 17.98 -31.48 4.88
C ASP A 630 17.08 -32.44 4.10
N ILE A 631 16.90 -32.21 2.81
CA ILE A 631 16.12 -33.06 1.90
C ILE A 631 16.75 -34.47 1.83
N ILE A 632 18.05 -34.57 1.59
CA ILE A 632 18.74 -35.86 1.51
C ILE A 632 18.69 -36.60 2.86
N THR A 633 18.93 -35.88 3.97
CA THR A 633 18.77 -36.43 5.33
C THR A 633 17.38 -37.05 5.55
N ALA A 634 16.32 -36.33 5.14
CA ALA A 634 14.97 -36.82 5.26
C ALA A 634 14.69 -38.05 4.39
N ILE A 635 15.25 -38.11 3.17
CA ILE A 635 15.14 -39.28 2.28
C ILE A 635 15.83 -40.50 2.91
N ILE A 636 17.04 -40.35 3.42
CA ILE A 636 17.79 -41.40 4.07
C ILE A 636 17.02 -41.95 5.27
N LYS A 637 16.57 -41.06 6.18
CA LYS A 637 15.80 -41.44 7.37
C LYS A 637 14.54 -42.22 7.03
N ASN A 638 13.76 -41.76 6.03
CA ASN A 638 12.52 -42.42 5.64
C ASN A 638 12.70 -43.73 4.88
N LYS A 639 13.94 -44.08 4.50
CA LYS A 639 14.28 -45.38 3.89
C LYS A 639 14.83 -46.36 4.89
N THR A 640 15.36 -45.90 6.02
CA THR A 640 15.87 -46.73 7.11
C THR A 640 14.79 -47.13 8.12
N ASN A 641 13.67 -46.41 8.14
CA ASN A 641 12.46 -46.77 8.87
C ASN A 641 11.48 -47.56 7.96
#